data_d64958d31878170c32583e00409c58c3
#
_entry.id   d64958d31878170c32583e00409c58c3
#
_cell.length_a   1.000
_cell.length_b   1.000
_cell.length_c   1.000
_cell.angle_alpha   90.00
_cell.angle_beta   90.00
_cell.angle_gamma   90.00
#
_symmetry.space_group_name_H-M   'P 1'
#
loop_
_entity.id
_entity.type
_entity.pdbx_description
1 polymer ?
#
loop_
_entity_poly.entity_id
_entity_poly.type
_entity_poly.pdbx_seq_one_letter_code
_entity_poly.pdbx_strand_id
1 'polypeptide(L)'
;MVDRERSPEQQNHSGVKHKRHCGRGLKIVIWVAAIVSFMALLVVLAGPPLLNLYVRPKVMDLLARAGDKFELLITAENVEASWRGQLLLEGVTVARPPEDSLFTAKEIAISLDPWDVLKGRTIPSHLKIYEMRVDVDSNDIAHINSKRGARGATVLEAGGGDRFRDFPLVEFIKGHIAFTPIEGVPLEIERFNGSIDKSDDDGLAIEATGSLAIAGGEKSDWQATSSLDSDGLIKLSIVAKKPLSISGLPKALSDLNGLVSKIHVEFDSKERLATATLQEVQATGVDSVIEEIKPDLPLKISRVGASEVRALVALQDIASPAVKNLHVTGGFAGVSIPKLGDLDLDFNSVSIEASHVEDGIAVQVHGDAKALTEEATSFSLKTTLVDFKTIPDIALSARGPLPVIIASRLHNKILPWDGASVDVNASIHPQEGGAWQVSTDVFARGLTYFWTKIALVPLTNLGFSGQFNALINPSAGTVNVDVTRFMVADALFSGELSLKGLGDKLAIDAKVQMPKQPCNSVAEAIPPVMIPRLEGAVFSGDMSLSLEAGVDTAKIGPKGYPKAHLKVDADLESCKAESLGPKIRLKALERRYVHVVQEYDMDKPLFLGPGTQSYVPIKEIPHFVQQAALATEDMGFFRHKGFQPNLVKRAMSMNIQRGWFVYGGSTITQQLVKNLYLSREKTLGRKLEEAIIVWQMEQSLEKEKILELYLNCIEFGEHVYGIRAAAKAYFNKEVRELTPLEGAFIMATKPKPRYGWSIYKKGEFNQWWVNRMEGILKRMWQEMDVIDERTFYLAAPYLPLFWYPETGEYKRPYTAPSVVVPQGMPADLAPVDDDG
;
A
#
# COMPACT_ATOMS: atom_id res chain seq x y z
N MET A 1 36.79 46.82 -40.57
CA MET A 1 37.19 47.97 -39.78
C MET A 1 37.81 47.40 -38.53
N VAL A 2 39.13 47.33 -38.59
CA VAL A 2 40.08 48.25 -37.98
C VAL A 2 40.06 48.12 -36.46
N ASP A 3 40.98 47.75 -35.81
CA ASP A 3 42.44 47.70 -35.74
C ASP A 3 42.83 47.61 -34.26
N ARG A 4 43.79 46.76 -33.94
CA ARG A 4 45.07 47.07 -33.23
C ARG A 4 44.95 47.56 -31.74
N GLU A 5 45.69 47.07 -30.87
CA GLU A 5 47.08 46.83 -30.52
C GLU A 5 47.19 46.96 -28.98
N ARG A 6 47.84 46.22 -28.21
CA ARG A 6 49.21 46.08 -27.71
C ARG A 6 49.26 45.54 -26.29
N SER A 7 50.16 44.64 -26.09
CA SER A 7 50.71 44.28 -24.76
C SER A 7 51.67 45.39 -24.24
N PRO A 8 52.36 45.27 -23.11
CA PRO A 8 52.44 44.28 -22.03
C PRO A 8 52.46 44.88 -20.61
N GLU A 9 52.40 44.09 -19.57
CA GLU A 9 53.32 44.26 -18.42
C GLU A 9 53.15 43.14 -17.37
N GLN A 10 54.28 42.74 -16.90
CA GLN A 10 54.52 41.75 -15.87
C GLN A 10 54.02 42.21 -14.50
N GLN A 11 53.41 41.33 -13.73
CA GLN A 11 53.66 41.27 -12.28
C GLN A 11 53.50 39.89 -11.70
N ASN A 12 54.53 39.43 -11.05
CA ASN A 12 54.64 38.28 -10.18
C ASN A 12 53.55 38.25 -9.10
N HIS A 13 52.87 37.12 -8.91
CA HIS A 13 52.48 36.70 -7.56
C HIS A 13 52.49 35.15 -7.43
N SER A 14 53.16 34.77 -6.39
CA SER A 14 53.42 33.46 -5.79
C SER A 14 52.28 32.45 -5.94
N GLY A 15 52.64 31.29 -6.50
CA GLY A 15 51.74 30.14 -6.66
C GLY A 15 51.55 29.34 -5.40
N VAL A 16 50.35 28.87 -5.26
CA VAL A 16 50.00 27.76 -4.38
C VAL A 16 49.90 26.51 -5.30
N LYS A 17 50.85 25.60 -5.09
CA LYS A 17 50.86 24.31 -5.85
C LYS A 17 49.76 23.38 -5.29
N HIS A 18 48.69 23.10 -6.05
CA HIS A 18 47.82 21.98 -5.80
C HIS A 18 48.45 20.68 -6.33
N LYS A 19 48.70 19.75 -5.42
CA LYS A 19 49.19 18.39 -5.75
C LYS A 19 48.07 17.57 -6.35
N ARG A 20 48.25 17.07 -7.58
CA ARG A 20 47.36 16.12 -8.24
C ARG A 20 47.82 14.67 -7.94
N HIS A 21 46.91 13.82 -7.46
CA HIS A 21 47.16 12.39 -7.20
C HIS A 21 46.58 11.53 -8.32
N CYS A 22 47.38 10.75 -8.99
CA CYS A 22 46.97 9.76 -9.99
C CYS A 22 47.03 8.33 -9.43
N GLY A 23 46.09 7.50 -9.86
CA GLY A 23 45.84 6.16 -9.36
C GLY A 23 47.01 5.15 -9.36
N ARG A 24 46.98 4.22 -8.43
CA ARG A 24 48.14 3.45 -7.94
C ARG A 24 48.47 2.19 -8.72
N GLY A 25 47.50 1.50 -9.31
CA GLY A 25 47.74 0.29 -10.11
C GLY A 25 48.57 0.55 -11.36
N LEU A 26 48.39 1.71 -11.98
CA LEU A 26 49.07 2.13 -13.17
C LEU A 26 50.60 2.39 -12.91
N LYS A 27 50.96 2.78 -11.67
CA LYS A 27 52.36 3.02 -11.30
C LYS A 27 53.21 1.77 -11.26
N ILE A 28 52.67 0.62 -10.88
CA ILE A 28 53.39 -0.67 -10.88
C ILE A 28 53.65 -1.11 -12.31
N VAL A 29 52.69 -1.00 -13.21
CA VAL A 29 52.82 -1.34 -14.64
C VAL A 29 53.84 -0.39 -15.32
N ILE A 30 53.83 0.91 -15.04
CA ILE A 30 54.77 1.89 -15.57
C ILE A 30 56.20 1.65 -15.04
N TRP A 31 56.38 1.25 -13.78
CA TRP A 31 57.72 0.95 -13.24
C TRP A 31 58.28 -0.37 -13.78
N VAL A 32 57.46 -1.40 -13.97
CA VAL A 32 57.87 -2.63 -14.64
C VAL A 32 58.27 -2.32 -16.08
N ALA A 33 57.50 -1.51 -16.78
CA ALA A 33 57.85 -1.07 -18.15
C ALA A 33 59.16 -0.20 -18.21
N ALA A 34 59.38 0.69 -17.24
CA ALA A 34 60.59 1.52 -17.18
C ALA A 34 61.84 0.71 -16.85
N ILE A 35 61.78 -0.28 -15.95
CA ILE A 35 62.89 -1.19 -15.62
C ILE A 35 63.22 -2.04 -16.82
N VAL A 36 62.23 -2.52 -17.52
CA VAL A 36 62.38 -3.32 -18.74
C VAL A 36 62.97 -2.49 -19.87
N SER A 37 62.64 -1.22 -20.00
CA SER A 37 63.23 -0.31 -21.02
C SER A 37 64.74 -0.03 -20.84
N PHE A 38 65.16 0.16 -19.61
CA PHE A 38 66.63 0.37 -19.32
C PHE A 38 67.44 -0.88 -19.59
N MET A 39 66.92 -2.04 -19.42
CA MET A 39 67.55 -3.32 -19.65
C MET A 39 67.75 -3.67 -21.10
N ALA A 40 66.77 -3.30 -21.92
CA ALA A 40 66.90 -3.53 -23.37
C ALA A 40 68.06 -2.79 -24.05
N LEU A 41 68.44 -1.64 -23.50
CA LEU A 41 69.58 -0.89 -24.00
C LEU A 41 70.94 -1.64 -23.89
N LEU A 42 71.12 -2.40 -22.79
CA LEU A 42 72.32 -3.17 -22.56
C LEU A 42 72.49 -4.36 -23.51
N VAL A 43 71.38 -4.88 -24.04
CA VAL A 43 71.37 -6.03 -24.97
C VAL A 43 71.81 -5.65 -26.37
N VAL A 44 71.47 -4.47 -26.83
CA VAL A 44 71.78 -4.03 -28.22
C VAL A 44 73.25 -3.76 -28.44
N LEU A 45 74.08 -3.48 -27.36
CA LEU A 45 75.49 -3.11 -27.47
C LEU A 45 76.47 -4.30 -27.51
N ALA A 46 76.07 -5.55 -27.21
CA ALA A 46 76.98 -6.65 -26.99
C ALA A 46 76.65 -7.95 -27.72
N GLY A 47 76.42 -8.28 -28.80
CA GLY A 47 76.12 -9.51 -29.54
C GLY A 47 75.71 -10.78 -28.77
N PRO A 48 75.03 -11.75 -29.40
CA PRO A 48 74.16 -12.75 -28.70
C PRO A 48 74.86 -13.65 -27.68
N PRO A 49 76.00 -14.23 -27.84
CA PRO A 49 76.58 -15.05 -26.76
C PRO A 49 77.20 -14.22 -25.63
N LEU A 50 77.76 -13.02 -25.93
CA LEU A 50 78.27 -12.07 -24.92
C LEU A 50 77.09 -11.30 -24.29
N LEU A 51 75.98 -11.15 -25.03
CA LEU A 51 74.78 -10.49 -24.56
C LEU A 51 74.20 -11.26 -23.39
N ASN A 52 74.01 -12.56 -23.52
CA ASN A 52 73.41 -13.36 -22.45
C ASN A 52 74.26 -13.46 -21.18
N LEU A 53 75.58 -13.49 -21.34
CA LEU A 53 76.53 -13.51 -20.21
C LEU A 53 76.60 -12.17 -19.48
N TYR A 54 76.41 -11.04 -20.18
CA TYR A 54 76.50 -9.70 -19.62
C TYR A 54 75.16 -9.10 -19.24
N VAL A 55 74.11 -9.43 -20.00
CA VAL A 55 72.72 -8.90 -19.78
C VAL A 55 72.00 -9.64 -18.66
N ARG A 56 72.13 -10.97 -18.57
CA ARG A 56 71.39 -11.74 -17.53
C ARG A 56 71.76 -11.30 -16.09
N PRO A 57 73.06 -11.11 -15.69
CA PRO A 57 73.34 -10.64 -14.33
C PRO A 57 72.84 -9.24 -14.06
N LYS A 58 72.86 -8.36 -15.06
CA LYS A 58 72.40 -6.99 -14.91
C LYS A 58 70.90 -6.87 -14.88
N VAL A 59 70.23 -7.70 -15.63
CA VAL A 59 68.78 -7.84 -15.56
C VAL A 59 68.34 -8.36 -14.18
N MET A 60 68.99 -9.40 -13.72
CA MET A 60 68.68 -9.96 -12.39
C MET A 60 69.03 -8.98 -11.27
N ASP A 61 70.08 -8.23 -11.33
CA ASP A 61 70.44 -7.15 -10.38
C ASP A 61 69.44 -6.00 -10.43
N LEU A 62 68.90 -5.65 -11.60
CA LEU A 62 67.88 -4.64 -11.76
C LEU A 62 66.51 -5.10 -11.26
N LEU A 63 66.16 -6.33 -11.49
CA LEU A 63 64.96 -6.94 -10.91
C LEU A 63 65.02 -6.98 -9.39
N ALA A 64 66.18 -7.38 -8.82
CA ALA A 64 66.42 -7.40 -7.39
C ALA A 64 66.32 -5.99 -6.78
N ARG A 65 66.96 -4.97 -7.35
CA ARG A 65 66.88 -3.57 -6.93
C ARG A 65 65.42 -3.01 -7.03
N ALA A 66 64.73 -3.42 -8.07
CA ALA A 66 63.35 -3.05 -8.19
C ALA A 66 62.47 -3.71 -7.10
N GLY A 67 62.74 -4.98 -6.82
CA GLY A 67 62.14 -5.70 -5.71
C GLY A 67 62.40 -5.02 -4.35
N ASP A 68 63.66 -4.72 -4.06
CA ASP A 68 64.05 -4.05 -2.81
C ASP A 68 63.34 -2.70 -2.62
N LYS A 69 63.13 -1.96 -3.69
CA LYS A 69 62.46 -0.66 -3.65
C LYS A 69 61.00 -0.77 -3.19
N PHE A 70 60.32 -1.89 -3.48
CA PHE A 70 58.94 -2.14 -3.14
C PHE A 70 58.77 -3.21 -2.06
N GLU A 71 59.89 -3.72 -1.49
CA GLU A 71 59.91 -4.85 -0.55
C GLU A 71 59.28 -6.11 -1.17
N LEU A 72 59.44 -6.32 -2.44
CA LEU A 72 59.00 -7.46 -3.21
C LEU A 72 60.19 -8.26 -3.70
N LEU A 73 60.04 -9.56 -3.82
CA LEU A 73 61.02 -10.41 -4.47
C LEU A 73 60.64 -10.57 -5.95
N ILE A 74 61.44 -10.00 -6.85
CA ILE A 74 61.25 -10.14 -8.30
C ILE A 74 62.34 -11.04 -8.86
N THR A 75 61.94 -12.17 -9.45
CA THR A 75 62.84 -13.18 -10.02
C THR A 75 62.43 -13.55 -11.45
N ALA A 76 63.39 -14.02 -12.26
CA ALA A 76 63.15 -14.64 -13.54
C ALA A 76 64.03 -15.90 -13.64
N GLU A 77 63.49 -16.99 -14.18
CA GLU A 77 64.24 -18.24 -14.31
C GLU A 77 65.34 -18.14 -15.43
N ASN A 78 64.92 -17.52 -16.54
CA ASN A 78 65.77 -17.33 -17.67
C ASN A 78 65.63 -15.93 -18.28
N VAL A 79 66.71 -15.44 -18.91
CA VAL A 79 66.75 -14.17 -19.63
C VAL A 79 67.56 -14.38 -20.92
N GLU A 80 66.85 -14.19 -22.07
CA GLU A 80 67.45 -14.28 -23.40
C GLU A 80 67.29 -13.00 -24.16
N ALA A 81 68.34 -12.63 -24.92
CA ALA A 81 68.30 -11.46 -25.78
C ALA A 81 68.56 -11.81 -27.25
N SER A 82 67.74 -11.28 -28.15
CA SER A 82 67.80 -11.52 -29.60
C SER A 82 68.43 -10.36 -30.35
N TRP A 83 69.11 -10.62 -31.44
CA TRP A 83 69.65 -9.63 -32.34
C TRP A 83 68.66 -8.65 -32.98
N ARG A 84 67.35 -9.02 -32.92
CA ARG A 84 66.32 -8.18 -33.48
C ARG A 84 65.73 -7.18 -32.46
N GLY A 85 66.43 -6.93 -31.37
CA GLY A 85 66.05 -6.00 -30.33
C GLY A 85 64.93 -6.58 -29.41
N GLN A 86 64.81 -7.90 -29.30
CA GLN A 86 63.88 -8.57 -28.42
C GLN A 86 64.58 -9.11 -27.19
N LEU A 87 64.00 -8.84 -26.01
CA LEU A 87 64.46 -9.43 -24.75
C LEU A 87 63.34 -10.36 -24.26
N LEU A 88 63.65 -11.59 -23.93
CA LEU A 88 62.74 -12.59 -23.44
C LEU A 88 63.07 -12.91 -21.99
N LEU A 89 62.11 -12.80 -21.11
CA LEU A 89 62.20 -13.20 -19.71
C LEU A 89 61.26 -14.39 -19.51
N GLU A 90 61.76 -15.49 -18.99
CA GLU A 90 60.98 -16.71 -18.71
C GLU A 90 60.84 -16.93 -17.20
N GLY A 91 59.69 -17.45 -16.76
CA GLY A 91 59.45 -17.78 -15.38
C GLY A 91 59.53 -16.57 -14.44
N VAL A 92 58.96 -15.43 -14.84
CA VAL A 92 58.98 -14.21 -14.03
C VAL A 92 58.02 -14.34 -12.85
N THR A 93 58.53 -14.10 -11.63
CA THR A 93 57.73 -14.13 -10.42
C THR A 93 57.97 -12.87 -9.61
N VAL A 94 56.87 -12.27 -9.13
CA VAL A 94 56.86 -11.18 -8.13
C VAL A 94 56.12 -11.69 -6.89
N ALA A 95 56.84 -11.80 -5.78
CA ALA A 95 56.35 -12.34 -4.55
C ALA A 95 56.58 -11.39 -3.37
N ARG A 96 55.78 -11.49 -2.36
CA ARG A 96 55.99 -10.85 -1.06
C ARG A 96 56.68 -11.85 -0.13
N PRO A 97 57.80 -11.50 0.50
CA PRO A 97 58.40 -12.38 1.51
C PRO A 97 57.42 -12.62 2.68
N PRO A 98 57.23 -13.84 3.23
CA PRO A 98 58.09 -14.98 2.97
C PRO A 98 57.72 -15.89 1.78
N GLU A 99 56.51 -15.85 1.14
CA GLU A 99 56.30 -16.82 0.06
C GLU A 99 55.03 -16.56 -0.85
N ASP A 100 54.26 -15.50 -0.65
CA ASP A 100 53.08 -15.27 -1.48
C ASP A 100 53.44 -14.65 -2.85
N SER A 101 53.15 -15.35 -3.95
CA SER A 101 53.36 -14.82 -5.31
C SER A 101 52.17 -13.94 -5.70
N LEU A 102 52.39 -12.65 -5.87
CA LEU A 102 51.40 -11.67 -6.31
C LEU A 102 51.20 -11.67 -7.84
N PHE A 103 52.30 -12.00 -8.57
CA PHE A 103 52.30 -12.00 -10.02
C PHE A 103 53.28 -13.06 -10.50
N THR A 104 52.85 -13.83 -11.47
CA THR A 104 53.72 -14.72 -12.23
C THR A 104 53.44 -14.56 -13.73
N ALA A 105 54.50 -14.72 -14.55
CA ALA A 105 54.34 -14.77 -15.99
C ALA A 105 55.27 -15.84 -16.54
N LYS A 106 54.75 -16.71 -17.41
CA LYS A 106 55.54 -17.73 -18.02
C LYS A 106 56.59 -17.10 -18.94
N GLU A 107 56.24 -16.06 -19.65
CA GLU A 107 57.13 -15.38 -20.58
C GLU A 107 56.77 -13.90 -20.71
N ILE A 108 57.76 -13.02 -20.71
CA ILE A 108 57.63 -11.61 -21.00
C ILE A 108 58.59 -11.29 -22.19
N ALA A 109 58.00 -10.94 -23.34
CA ALA A 109 58.75 -10.53 -24.53
C ALA A 109 58.73 -9.01 -24.70
N ILE A 110 59.87 -8.40 -24.77
CA ILE A 110 60.09 -6.95 -24.87
C ILE A 110 60.71 -6.66 -26.20
N SER A 111 60.08 -5.79 -26.99
CA SER A 111 60.58 -5.34 -28.28
C SER A 111 61.05 -3.89 -28.22
N LEU A 112 62.24 -3.63 -28.75
CA LEU A 112 62.83 -2.32 -28.81
C LEU A 112 63.07 -1.96 -30.29
N ASP A 113 62.81 -0.72 -30.68
CA ASP A 113 63.14 -0.29 -32.01
C ASP A 113 64.70 -0.11 -32.15
N PRO A 114 65.36 -0.86 -33.03
CA PRO A 114 66.80 -0.76 -33.17
C PRO A 114 67.32 0.65 -33.51
N TRP A 115 66.51 1.45 -34.21
CA TRP A 115 66.83 2.81 -34.58
C TRP A 115 66.72 3.81 -33.45
N ASP A 116 65.80 3.59 -32.55
CA ASP A 116 65.67 4.43 -31.36
C ASP A 116 66.75 4.11 -30.33
N VAL A 117 67.19 2.86 -30.25
CA VAL A 117 68.30 2.45 -29.41
C VAL A 117 69.59 3.09 -29.91
N LEU A 118 69.83 3.13 -31.24
CA LEU A 118 71.02 3.82 -31.84
C LEU A 118 71.02 5.34 -31.58
N LYS A 119 69.83 5.93 -31.34
CA LYS A 119 69.69 7.34 -30.95
C LYS A 119 69.77 7.58 -29.44
N GLY A 120 70.04 6.53 -28.64
CA GLY A 120 70.08 6.60 -27.18
C GLY A 120 68.70 6.55 -26.50
N ARG A 121 67.66 6.21 -27.20
CA ARG A 121 66.32 6.02 -26.66
C ARG A 121 66.08 4.56 -26.31
N THR A 122 65.72 4.27 -25.03
CA THR A 122 65.65 2.91 -24.51
C THR A 122 64.23 2.56 -24.11
N ILE A 123 63.20 3.12 -24.80
CA ILE A 123 61.80 2.90 -24.55
C ILE A 123 61.36 1.70 -25.38
N PRO A 124 60.74 0.66 -24.78
CA PRO A 124 60.17 -0.45 -25.53
C PRO A 124 59.04 0.05 -26.41
N SER A 125 58.99 -0.48 -27.64
CA SER A 125 57.89 -0.24 -28.56
C SER A 125 56.71 -1.19 -28.31
N HIS A 126 57.02 -2.40 -27.83
CA HIS A 126 56.04 -3.44 -27.61
C HIS A 126 56.42 -4.35 -26.44
N LEU A 127 55.46 -4.71 -25.58
CA LEU A 127 55.63 -5.63 -24.47
C LEU A 127 54.54 -6.71 -24.56
N LYS A 128 54.90 -7.98 -24.68
CA LYS A 128 53.99 -9.11 -24.65
C LYS A 128 54.19 -9.95 -23.39
N ILE A 129 53.10 -10.20 -22.65
CA ILE A 129 53.09 -10.99 -21.44
C ILE A 129 52.26 -12.22 -21.65
N TYR A 130 52.87 -13.40 -21.61
CA TYR A 130 52.20 -14.68 -21.84
C TYR A 130 51.92 -15.43 -20.52
N GLU A 131 50.75 -16.02 -20.44
CA GLU A 131 50.29 -16.89 -19.36
C GLU A 131 50.59 -16.24 -17.99
N MET A 132 50.23 -14.94 -17.83
CA MET A 132 50.35 -14.24 -16.57
C MET A 132 49.27 -14.72 -15.58
N ARG A 133 49.66 -14.75 -14.29
CA ARG A 133 48.77 -14.96 -13.18
C ARG A 133 48.97 -13.84 -12.17
N VAL A 134 47.89 -13.22 -11.78
CA VAL A 134 47.84 -12.17 -10.75
C VAL A 134 46.92 -12.64 -9.64
N ASP A 135 47.41 -12.78 -8.42
CA ASP A 135 46.68 -13.14 -7.23
C ASP A 135 46.86 -12.01 -6.20
N VAL A 136 45.79 -11.25 -5.91
CA VAL A 136 45.80 -10.08 -5.01
C VAL A 136 44.59 -10.08 -4.13
N ASP A 137 44.82 -10.02 -2.84
CA ASP A 137 43.72 -9.92 -1.86
C ASP A 137 43.56 -8.52 -1.21
N SER A 138 42.60 -8.34 -0.33
CA SER A 138 42.35 -7.08 0.38
C SER A 138 43.54 -6.67 1.29
N ASN A 139 44.28 -7.63 1.84
CA ASN A 139 45.44 -7.38 2.70
C ASN A 139 46.60 -6.89 1.86
N ASP A 140 46.79 -7.43 0.67
CA ASP A 140 47.79 -6.98 -0.28
C ASP A 140 47.60 -5.53 -0.69
N ILE A 141 46.34 -5.18 -0.95
CA ILE A 141 45.93 -3.80 -1.26
C ILE A 141 46.20 -2.87 -0.07
N ALA A 142 45.81 -3.30 1.14
CA ALA A 142 46.06 -2.54 2.37
C ALA A 142 47.56 -2.34 2.62
N HIS A 143 48.39 -3.37 2.41
CA HIS A 143 49.84 -3.30 2.55
C HIS A 143 50.47 -2.33 1.54
N ILE A 144 50.10 -2.46 0.27
CA ILE A 144 50.56 -1.53 -0.79
C ILE A 144 50.13 -0.09 -0.47
N ASN A 145 48.96 0.08 0.14
CA ASN A 145 48.44 1.38 0.55
C ASN A 145 49.15 1.99 1.76
N SER A 146 49.45 1.21 2.78
CA SER A 146 50.12 1.66 4.01
C SER A 146 51.50 2.22 3.76
N LYS A 147 52.28 1.58 2.87
CA LYS A 147 53.63 2.02 2.51
C LYS A 147 53.69 3.26 1.64
N ARG A 148 52.59 3.63 1.03
CA ARG A 148 52.48 4.82 0.20
C ARG A 148 52.25 6.12 0.98
N GLY A 149 51.61 6.03 2.16
CA GLY A 149 51.44 7.14 3.09
C GLY A 149 52.77 7.62 3.71
N ALA A 150 53.81 6.76 3.78
CA ALA A 150 55.08 7.03 4.42
C ALA A 150 56.16 7.64 3.49
N ARG A 151 56.00 7.54 2.17
CA ARG A 151 56.95 8.12 1.19
C ARG A 151 56.19 8.82 0.09
N GLY A 152 56.05 10.11 0.23
CA GLY A 152 55.36 11.02 -0.65
C GLY A 152 55.50 10.78 -2.16
N ALA A 153 54.43 10.96 -2.80
CA ALA A 153 54.11 11.30 -4.18
C ALA A 153 55.24 11.98 -5.02
N THR A 154 56.20 11.27 -5.46
CA THR A 154 57.32 11.90 -6.19
C THR A 154 57.59 11.36 -7.59
N VAL A 155 56.75 10.53 -8.16
CA VAL A 155 57.01 9.96 -9.48
C VAL A 155 56.08 10.38 -10.63
N LEU A 156 55.00 11.09 -10.30
CA LEU A 156 54.05 11.62 -11.32
C LEU A 156 53.98 13.15 -11.37
N GLU A 157 54.89 13.89 -10.68
CA GLU A 157 54.90 15.37 -10.69
C GLU A 157 55.89 15.97 -11.72
N ALA A 158 56.52 15.19 -12.57
CA ALA A 158 57.43 15.74 -13.60
C ALA A 158 56.64 15.99 -14.91
N GLY A 159 56.29 17.24 -15.16
CA GLY A 159 56.05 17.79 -16.47
C GLY A 159 54.63 17.64 -17.02
N GLY A 160 53.95 18.73 -17.20
CA GLY A 160 52.76 18.85 -18.05
C GLY A 160 53.05 18.55 -19.50
N GLY A 161 52.03 17.95 -20.20
CA GLY A 161 52.07 17.70 -21.64
C GLY A 161 52.91 16.46 -22.03
N ASP A 162 52.30 15.48 -22.65
CA ASP A 162 52.94 14.25 -23.19
C ASP A 162 53.27 13.11 -22.21
N ARG A 163 52.38 12.87 -21.19
CA ARG A 163 52.62 11.79 -20.19
C ARG A 163 52.72 10.39 -20.76
N PHE A 164 52.05 10.11 -21.87
CA PHE A 164 51.97 8.79 -22.49
C PHE A 164 52.61 8.72 -23.88
N ARG A 165 53.31 9.75 -24.30
CA ARG A 165 53.90 9.85 -25.64
C ARG A 165 54.77 8.64 -26.02
N ASP A 166 55.54 8.15 -25.06
CA ASP A 166 56.47 7.05 -25.25
C ASP A 166 56.00 5.76 -24.57
N PHE A 167 54.69 5.59 -24.28
CA PHE A 167 54.13 4.37 -23.70
C PHE A 167 54.15 3.25 -24.73
N PRO A 168 54.70 2.05 -24.43
CA PRO A 168 54.71 0.92 -25.35
C PRO A 168 53.33 0.28 -25.50
N LEU A 169 53.06 -0.31 -26.62
CA LEU A 169 51.92 -1.24 -26.74
C LEU A 169 52.17 -2.46 -25.84
N VAL A 170 51.30 -2.70 -24.90
CA VAL A 170 51.36 -3.86 -23.98
C VAL A 170 50.26 -4.84 -24.33
N GLU A 171 50.63 -6.08 -24.65
CA GLU A 171 49.70 -7.16 -24.94
C GLU A 171 49.78 -8.23 -23.84
N PHE A 172 48.59 -8.67 -23.40
CA PHE A 172 48.45 -9.79 -22.46
C PHE A 172 47.84 -10.97 -23.20
N ILE A 173 48.39 -12.14 -23.03
CA ILE A 173 47.97 -13.33 -23.77
C ILE A 173 47.75 -14.48 -22.77
N LYS A 174 46.54 -15.02 -22.69
CA LYS A 174 46.16 -16.13 -21.80
C LYS A 174 46.43 -15.85 -20.33
N GLY A 175 46.13 -14.65 -19.86
CA GLY A 175 46.30 -14.28 -18.50
C GLY A 175 45.21 -14.90 -17.57
N HIS A 176 45.51 -14.95 -16.29
CA HIS A 176 44.59 -15.27 -15.21
C HIS A 176 44.72 -14.22 -14.13
N ILE A 177 43.61 -13.66 -13.64
CA ILE A 177 43.59 -12.68 -12.57
C ILE A 177 42.61 -13.15 -11.51
N ALA A 178 43.08 -13.36 -10.31
CA ALA A 178 42.26 -13.57 -9.12
C ALA A 178 42.40 -12.35 -8.23
N PHE A 179 41.28 -11.77 -7.86
CA PHE A 179 41.21 -10.54 -7.10
C PHE A 179 40.08 -10.63 -6.08
N THR A 180 40.38 -10.47 -4.80
CA THR A 180 39.43 -10.52 -3.70
C THR A 180 39.40 -9.14 -3.01
N PRO A 181 38.61 -8.19 -3.57
CA PRO A 181 38.53 -6.82 -3.06
C PRO A 181 37.81 -6.70 -1.74
N ILE A 182 36.85 -7.62 -1.49
CA ILE A 182 36.03 -7.71 -0.28
C ILE A 182 36.11 -9.16 0.20
N GLU A 183 36.33 -9.36 1.51
CA GLU A 183 36.39 -10.69 2.09
C GLU A 183 35.13 -11.51 1.72
N GLY A 184 35.34 -12.68 1.14
CA GLY A 184 34.27 -13.59 0.68
C GLY A 184 33.69 -13.29 -0.72
N VAL A 185 34.18 -12.29 -1.45
CA VAL A 185 33.73 -11.98 -2.82
C VAL A 185 34.93 -12.03 -3.81
N PRO A 186 35.41 -13.23 -4.18
CA PRO A 186 36.47 -13.37 -5.17
C PRO A 186 35.98 -13.03 -6.58
N LEU A 187 36.81 -12.33 -7.32
CA LEU A 187 36.67 -12.06 -8.75
C LEU A 187 37.73 -12.87 -9.49
N GLU A 188 37.30 -13.77 -10.37
CA GLU A 188 38.21 -14.57 -11.17
C GLU A 188 38.05 -14.25 -12.67
N ILE A 189 39.14 -13.83 -13.30
CA ILE A 189 39.23 -13.57 -14.72
C ILE A 189 40.16 -14.62 -15.34
N GLU A 190 39.59 -15.52 -16.13
CA GLU A 190 40.38 -16.53 -16.85
C GLU A 190 40.46 -16.25 -18.34
N ARG A 191 41.49 -16.78 -18.99
CA ARG A 191 41.74 -16.61 -20.42
C ARG A 191 41.73 -15.14 -20.84
N PHE A 192 42.30 -14.30 -19.98
CA PHE A 192 42.43 -12.87 -20.22
C PHE A 192 43.37 -12.63 -21.41
N ASN A 193 42.86 -11.95 -22.42
CA ASN A 193 43.66 -11.42 -23.52
C ASN A 193 43.31 -9.95 -23.62
N GLY A 194 44.37 -9.11 -23.78
CA GLY A 194 44.10 -7.68 -23.85
C GLY A 194 45.29 -6.90 -24.36
N SER A 195 45.08 -5.65 -24.67
CA SER A 195 46.10 -4.70 -25.05
C SER A 195 45.94 -3.36 -24.35
N ILE A 196 47.06 -2.69 -24.09
CA ILE A 196 47.08 -1.31 -23.65
C ILE A 196 47.86 -0.55 -24.70
N ASP A 197 47.25 0.42 -25.32
CA ASP A 197 47.85 1.26 -26.37
C ASP A 197 47.56 2.75 -26.08
N LYS A 198 48.21 3.62 -26.84
CA LYS A 198 47.94 5.05 -26.80
C LYS A 198 46.54 5.33 -27.39
N SER A 199 45.86 6.29 -26.76
CA SER A 199 44.67 6.88 -27.33
C SER A 199 44.98 8.11 -28.16
N ASP A 200 44.14 8.45 -29.13
CA ASP A 200 44.27 9.66 -29.95
C ASP A 200 44.21 10.97 -29.13
N ASP A 201 43.70 10.92 -27.91
CA ASP A 201 43.50 12.04 -26.98
C ASP A 201 44.63 12.15 -25.92
N ASP A 202 45.87 11.78 -26.22
CA ASP A 202 46.99 11.75 -25.28
C ASP A 202 46.74 10.93 -23.98
N GLY A 203 45.87 9.94 -24.07
CA GLY A 203 45.52 8.99 -22.99
C GLY A 203 46.04 7.57 -23.30
N LEU A 204 45.52 6.60 -22.53
CA LEU A 204 45.68 5.16 -22.76
C LEU A 204 44.33 4.52 -23.05
N ALA A 205 44.31 3.68 -24.06
CA ALA A 205 43.21 2.79 -24.40
C ALA A 205 43.53 1.34 -23.99
N ILE A 206 42.61 0.68 -23.36
CA ILE A 206 42.74 -0.73 -22.93
C ILE A 206 41.58 -1.50 -23.56
N GLU A 207 41.92 -2.56 -24.27
CA GLU A 207 40.92 -3.54 -24.75
C GLU A 207 41.25 -4.92 -24.17
N ALA A 208 40.23 -5.62 -23.68
CA ALA A 208 40.42 -6.93 -23.09
C ALA A 208 39.21 -7.86 -23.33
N THR A 209 39.50 -9.14 -23.38
CA THR A 209 38.52 -10.21 -23.46
C THR A 209 38.86 -11.34 -22.51
N GLY A 210 37.89 -12.06 -21.99
CA GLY A 210 38.16 -13.19 -21.09
C GLY A 210 36.88 -13.86 -20.62
N SER A 211 37.01 -14.73 -19.65
CA SER A 211 35.90 -15.33 -18.92
C SER A 211 35.94 -14.81 -17.50
N LEU A 212 34.85 -14.23 -17.00
CA LEU A 212 34.72 -13.67 -15.67
C LEU A 212 33.74 -14.48 -14.83
N ALA A 213 34.12 -14.78 -13.60
CA ALA A 213 33.25 -15.26 -12.54
C ALA A 213 33.33 -14.33 -11.36
N ILE A 214 32.18 -13.99 -10.76
CA ILE A 214 32.08 -13.15 -9.56
C ILE A 214 31.58 -14.04 -8.42
N ALA A 215 32.30 -14.07 -7.31
CA ALA A 215 31.92 -14.80 -6.09
C ALA A 215 31.53 -16.28 -6.33
N GLY A 216 32.23 -16.99 -7.23
CA GLY A 216 31.96 -18.38 -7.54
C GLY A 216 30.75 -18.64 -8.45
N GLY A 217 30.18 -17.60 -9.03
CA GLY A 217 29.09 -17.70 -10.01
C GLY A 217 29.50 -18.37 -11.34
N GLU A 218 28.54 -18.55 -12.25
CA GLU A 218 28.83 -19.11 -13.56
C GLU A 218 29.76 -18.20 -14.38
N LYS A 219 30.76 -18.81 -15.05
CA LYS A 219 31.67 -18.09 -15.92
C LYS A 219 30.96 -17.57 -17.15
N SER A 220 31.11 -16.29 -17.43
CA SER A 220 30.63 -15.65 -18.66
C SER A 220 31.77 -15.05 -19.44
N ASP A 221 31.75 -15.21 -20.77
CA ASP A 221 32.70 -14.52 -21.65
C ASP A 221 32.30 -13.03 -21.70
N TRP A 222 33.32 -12.17 -21.62
CA TRP A 222 33.17 -10.72 -21.61
C TRP A 222 34.15 -10.03 -22.52
N GLN A 223 33.84 -8.80 -22.88
CA GLN A 223 34.71 -7.86 -23.54
C GLN A 223 34.73 -6.57 -22.67
N ALA A 224 35.93 -6.06 -22.41
CA ALA A 224 36.10 -4.80 -21.72
C ALA A 224 36.86 -3.81 -22.59
N THR A 225 36.45 -2.56 -22.50
CA THR A 225 37.18 -1.41 -23.03
C THR A 225 37.37 -0.43 -21.88
N SER A 226 38.56 0.12 -21.79
CA SER A 226 38.87 1.16 -20.79
C SER A 226 39.71 2.25 -21.42
N SER A 227 39.53 3.47 -20.99
CA SER A 227 40.37 4.60 -21.34
C SER A 227 40.81 5.36 -20.11
N LEU A 228 42.04 5.86 -20.13
CA LEU A 228 42.59 6.79 -19.15
C LEU A 228 42.98 8.05 -19.88
N ASP A 229 42.36 9.17 -19.55
CA ASP A 229 42.70 10.45 -20.17
C ASP A 229 43.86 11.17 -19.43
N SER A 230 44.37 12.24 -20.05
CA SER A 230 45.45 13.07 -19.48
C SER A 230 45.05 13.73 -18.15
N ASP A 231 43.76 13.88 -17.90
CA ASP A 231 43.21 14.48 -16.67
C ASP A 231 43.04 13.48 -15.53
N GLY A 232 43.21 12.19 -15.78
CA GLY A 232 43.15 11.11 -14.81
C GLY A 232 41.73 10.55 -14.65
N LEU A 233 40.84 10.82 -15.59
CA LEU A 233 39.55 10.15 -15.66
C LEU A 233 39.73 8.77 -16.30
N ILE A 234 39.27 7.73 -15.59
CA ILE A 234 39.26 6.36 -16.06
C ILE A 234 37.82 5.99 -16.41
N LYS A 235 37.57 5.52 -17.63
CA LYS A 235 36.30 4.93 -18.07
C LYS A 235 36.53 3.46 -18.33
N LEU A 236 35.72 2.60 -17.75
CA LEU A 236 35.73 1.15 -17.93
C LEU A 236 34.32 0.69 -18.34
N SER A 237 34.23 -0.03 -19.44
CA SER A 237 33.00 -0.67 -19.91
C SER A 237 33.23 -2.17 -20.03
N ILE A 238 32.43 -2.97 -19.38
CA ILE A 238 32.46 -4.44 -19.48
C ILE A 238 31.12 -4.90 -20.02
N VAL A 239 31.14 -5.66 -21.11
CA VAL A 239 29.95 -6.24 -21.74
C VAL A 239 30.10 -7.76 -21.71
N ALA A 240 29.17 -8.43 -21.06
CA ALA A 240 29.15 -9.88 -20.99
C ALA A 240 28.30 -10.47 -22.11
N LYS A 241 28.72 -11.62 -22.71
CA LYS A 241 27.92 -12.35 -23.71
C LYS A 241 26.68 -13.02 -23.11
N LYS A 242 26.76 -13.40 -21.82
CA LYS A 242 25.65 -13.84 -20.98
C LYS A 242 25.68 -13.02 -19.70
N PRO A 243 24.53 -12.78 -19.04
CA PRO A 243 24.52 -12.06 -17.77
C PRO A 243 25.51 -12.68 -16.78
N LEU A 244 26.30 -11.82 -16.11
CA LEU A 244 27.19 -12.22 -15.04
C LEU A 244 26.37 -12.60 -13.81
N SER A 245 26.60 -13.79 -13.30
CA SER A 245 25.96 -14.27 -12.08
C SER A 245 26.81 -13.92 -10.88
N ILE A 246 26.20 -13.34 -9.86
CA ILE A 246 26.80 -13.07 -8.55
C ILE A 246 26.20 -14.08 -7.57
N SER A 247 27.02 -15.00 -7.07
CA SER A 247 26.65 -16.00 -6.06
C SER A 247 27.82 -16.23 -5.10
N GLY A 248 27.58 -16.88 -3.97
CA GLY A 248 28.65 -17.13 -2.98
C GLY A 248 29.06 -15.90 -2.19
N LEU A 249 28.14 -14.96 -2.00
CA LEU A 249 28.32 -13.79 -1.15
C LEU A 249 28.52 -14.19 0.34
N PRO A 250 28.99 -13.28 1.20
CA PRO A 250 29.11 -13.52 2.65
C PRO A 250 27.83 -14.12 3.26
N LYS A 251 27.96 -14.87 4.35
CA LYS A 251 26.84 -15.65 4.94
C LYS A 251 25.54 -14.90 5.09
N ALA A 252 25.58 -13.61 5.41
CA ALA A 252 24.41 -12.76 5.51
C ALA A 252 23.71 -12.45 4.15
N LEU A 253 24.36 -12.72 3.04
CA LEU A 253 23.89 -12.47 1.67
C LEU A 253 23.98 -13.72 0.78
N SER A 254 24.18 -14.91 1.39
CA SER A 254 24.47 -16.15 0.67
C SER A 254 23.35 -16.59 -0.29
N ASP A 255 22.12 -16.22 0.03
CA ASP A 255 20.94 -16.58 -0.75
C ASP A 255 20.63 -15.55 -1.87
N LEU A 256 21.35 -14.45 -1.90
CA LEU A 256 21.19 -13.44 -2.95
C LEU A 256 21.90 -13.90 -4.23
N ASN A 257 21.12 -14.01 -5.29
CA ASN A 257 21.63 -14.28 -6.64
C ASN A 257 21.36 -13.10 -7.54
N GLY A 258 22.43 -12.53 -8.10
CA GLY A 258 22.36 -11.38 -9.00
C GLY A 258 22.78 -11.72 -10.42
N LEU A 259 22.18 -11.05 -11.40
CA LEU A 259 22.55 -11.10 -12.82
C LEU A 259 22.79 -9.68 -13.33
N VAL A 260 23.88 -9.47 -14.05
CA VAL A 260 24.24 -8.18 -14.66
C VAL A 260 24.79 -8.42 -16.07
N SER A 261 24.27 -7.71 -17.06
CA SER A 261 24.72 -7.87 -18.46
C SER A 261 25.83 -6.93 -18.84
N LYS A 262 25.83 -5.71 -18.33
CA LYS A 262 26.86 -4.70 -18.65
C LYS A 262 27.23 -3.93 -17.39
N ILE A 263 28.52 -3.61 -17.28
CA ILE A 263 29.09 -2.80 -16.21
C ILE A 263 29.87 -1.67 -16.86
N HIS A 264 29.54 -0.44 -16.51
CA HIS A 264 30.29 0.74 -16.91
C HIS A 264 30.70 1.51 -15.66
N VAL A 265 32.01 1.84 -15.57
CA VAL A 265 32.56 2.55 -14.42
C VAL A 265 33.38 3.74 -14.93
N GLU A 266 33.02 4.92 -14.46
CA GLU A 266 33.81 6.13 -14.61
C GLU A 266 34.42 6.49 -13.26
N PHE A 267 35.75 6.62 -13.20
CA PHE A 267 36.47 7.00 -11.98
C PHE A 267 37.22 8.31 -12.18
N ASP A 268 36.86 9.32 -11.41
CA ASP A 268 37.59 10.58 -11.34
C ASP A 268 38.63 10.51 -10.22
N SER A 269 39.90 10.47 -10.63
CA SER A 269 41.02 10.36 -9.69
C SER A 269 41.26 11.64 -8.87
N LYS A 270 40.79 12.82 -9.35
CA LYS A 270 40.93 14.10 -8.65
C LYS A 270 39.90 14.22 -7.54
N GLU A 271 38.65 13.91 -7.85
CA GLU A 271 37.52 13.97 -6.92
C GLU A 271 37.41 12.71 -6.04
N ARG A 272 38.11 11.62 -6.41
CA ARG A 272 37.99 10.28 -5.79
C ARG A 272 36.56 9.76 -5.79
N LEU A 273 35.83 10.02 -6.85
CA LEU A 273 34.48 9.56 -7.08
C LEU A 273 34.45 8.53 -8.20
N ALA A 274 33.71 7.46 -8.00
CA ALA A 274 33.40 6.49 -9.04
C ALA A 274 31.91 6.50 -9.32
N THR A 275 31.55 6.58 -10.59
CA THR A 275 30.19 6.35 -11.06
C THR A 275 30.15 4.97 -11.69
N ALA A 276 29.44 4.04 -11.04
CA ALA A 276 29.19 2.70 -11.56
C ALA A 276 27.80 2.63 -12.17
N THR A 277 27.69 2.20 -13.42
CA THR A 277 26.42 1.96 -14.12
C THR A 277 26.34 0.49 -14.47
N LEU A 278 25.32 -0.19 -13.97
CA LEU A 278 25.01 -1.59 -14.23
C LEU A 278 23.76 -1.66 -15.09
N GLN A 279 23.75 -2.49 -16.13
CA GLN A 279 22.59 -2.64 -17.01
C GLN A 279 22.04 -4.06 -16.96
N GLU A 280 20.70 -4.17 -17.10
CA GLU A 280 19.95 -5.41 -17.03
C GLU A 280 20.20 -6.17 -15.72
N VAL A 281 20.07 -5.43 -14.61
CA VAL A 281 20.31 -5.98 -13.26
C VAL A 281 19.08 -6.75 -12.81
N GLN A 282 19.28 -7.95 -12.28
CA GLN A 282 18.24 -8.74 -11.62
C GLN A 282 18.80 -9.37 -10.35
N ALA A 283 18.00 -9.45 -9.31
CA ALA A 283 18.37 -10.16 -8.09
C ALA A 283 17.18 -10.95 -7.55
N THR A 284 17.46 -12.16 -7.08
CA THR A 284 16.52 -13.08 -6.40
C THR A 284 17.11 -13.50 -5.05
N GLY A 285 16.27 -14.03 -4.15
CA GLY A 285 16.70 -14.37 -2.78
C GLY A 285 16.75 -13.17 -1.82
N VAL A 286 16.18 -12.03 -2.24
CA VAL A 286 16.13 -10.81 -1.41
C VAL A 286 15.30 -11.01 -0.15
N ASP A 287 14.26 -11.84 -0.21
CA ASP A 287 13.40 -12.22 0.92
C ASP A 287 14.17 -12.93 2.04
N SER A 288 15.08 -13.85 1.70
CA SER A 288 15.92 -14.52 2.69
C SER A 288 16.82 -13.53 3.45
N VAL A 289 17.40 -12.57 2.74
CA VAL A 289 18.22 -11.52 3.33
C VAL A 289 17.40 -10.61 4.26
N ILE A 290 16.20 -10.22 3.82
CA ILE A 290 15.30 -9.41 4.64
C ILE A 290 14.83 -10.19 5.86
N GLU A 291 14.51 -11.47 5.74
CA GLU A 291 14.08 -12.33 6.84
C GLU A 291 15.18 -12.54 7.88
N GLU A 292 16.47 -12.59 7.47
CA GLU A 292 17.60 -12.65 8.39
C GLU A 292 17.80 -11.32 9.14
N ILE A 293 17.65 -10.19 8.46
CA ILE A 293 17.80 -8.87 9.07
C ILE A 293 16.60 -8.52 9.96
N LYS A 294 15.37 -8.84 9.51
CA LYS A 294 14.12 -8.50 10.19
C LYS A 294 13.05 -9.59 9.97
N PRO A 295 13.07 -10.69 10.78
CA PRO A 295 12.20 -11.84 10.59
C PRO A 295 10.70 -11.53 10.74
N ASP A 296 10.34 -10.45 11.45
CA ASP A 296 8.94 -10.06 11.71
C ASP A 296 8.38 -9.08 10.69
N LEU A 297 9.11 -8.76 9.62
CA LEU A 297 8.61 -7.82 8.60
C LEU A 297 7.46 -8.48 7.81
N PRO A 298 6.25 -7.91 7.81
CA PRO A 298 5.10 -8.47 7.10
C PRO A 298 5.17 -8.18 5.58
N LEU A 299 6.36 -8.26 5.00
CA LEU A 299 6.65 -7.95 3.62
C LEU A 299 7.72 -8.91 3.11
N LYS A 300 7.45 -9.58 1.98
CA LYS A 300 8.44 -10.40 1.28
C LYS A 300 8.73 -9.80 -0.08
N ILE A 301 10.02 -9.72 -0.45
CA ILE A 301 10.46 -9.25 -1.76
C ILE A 301 11.08 -10.42 -2.50
N SER A 302 10.32 -11.03 -3.42
CA SER A 302 10.74 -12.25 -4.11
C SER A 302 11.79 -12.01 -5.20
N ARG A 303 11.73 -10.87 -5.86
CA ARG A 303 12.64 -10.49 -6.94
C ARG A 303 12.71 -8.98 -7.07
N VAL A 304 13.87 -8.49 -7.47
CA VAL A 304 14.07 -7.10 -7.88
C VAL A 304 14.89 -7.08 -9.17
N GLY A 305 14.71 -6.03 -9.95
CA GLY A 305 15.51 -5.84 -11.14
C GLY A 305 15.39 -4.41 -11.66
N ALA A 306 16.28 -4.05 -12.57
CA ALA A 306 16.32 -2.75 -13.21
C ALA A 306 16.95 -2.83 -14.60
N SER A 307 16.51 -2.00 -15.51
CA SER A 307 17.20 -1.84 -16.79
C SER A 307 18.57 -1.17 -16.60
N GLU A 308 18.66 -0.23 -15.68
CA GLU A 308 19.91 0.43 -15.33
C GLU A 308 19.95 0.78 -13.84
N VAL A 309 21.09 0.51 -13.20
CA VAL A 309 21.43 0.95 -11.84
C VAL A 309 22.69 1.80 -11.92
N ARG A 310 22.62 3.04 -11.48
CA ARG A 310 23.77 3.95 -11.43
C ARG A 310 24.09 4.31 -9.99
N ALA A 311 25.30 4.02 -9.54
CA ALA A 311 25.76 4.30 -8.20
C ALA A 311 26.90 5.35 -8.24
N LEU A 312 26.80 6.39 -7.42
CA LEU A 312 27.89 7.31 -7.12
C LEU A 312 28.56 6.86 -5.83
N VAL A 313 29.84 6.49 -5.94
CA VAL A 313 30.61 5.92 -4.84
C VAL A 313 31.81 6.82 -4.52
N ALA A 314 31.91 7.23 -3.25
CA ALA A 314 33.11 7.92 -2.78
C ALA A 314 34.19 6.90 -2.37
N LEU A 315 35.36 7.01 -2.94
CA LEU A 315 36.55 6.17 -2.65
C LEU A 315 37.58 6.96 -1.80
N GLN A 316 37.11 7.47 -0.66
CA GLN A 316 38.04 8.14 0.28
C GLN A 316 39.06 7.16 0.87
N ASP A 317 38.60 5.93 1.14
CA ASP A 317 39.41 4.76 1.41
C ASP A 317 38.94 3.63 0.48
N ILE A 318 39.85 2.97 -0.22
CA ILE A 318 39.50 1.88 -1.14
C ILE A 318 38.94 0.66 -0.37
N ALA A 319 39.34 0.50 0.89
CA ALA A 319 38.86 -0.57 1.76
C ALA A 319 37.44 -0.32 2.30
N SER A 320 36.94 0.91 2.24
CA SER A 320 35.63 1.29 2.76
C SER A 320 34.93 2.26 1.79
N PRO A 321 34.47 1.80 0.63
CA PRO A 321 33.73 2.62 -0.32
C PRO A 321 32.38 3.04 0.26
N ALA A 322 32.04 4.33 0.15
CA ALA A 322 30.75 4.86 0.58
C ALA A 322 29.86 5.18 -0.62
N VAL A 323 28.72 4.54 -0.74
CA VAL A 323 27.68 4.89 -1.74
C VAL A 323 27.03 6.19 -1.30
N LYS A 324 27.16 7.23 -2.12
CA LYS A 324 26.53 8.54 -1.89
C LYS A 324 25.15 8.66 -2.51
N ASN A 325 24.97 8.05 -3.66
CA ASN A 325 23.73 8.09 -4.40
C ASN A 325 23.56 6.81 -5.20
N LEU A 326 22.34 6.31 -5.27
CA LEU A 326 21.96 5.17 -6.09
C LEU A 326 20.73 5.55 -6.91
N HIS A 327 20.86 5.51 -8.24
CA HIS A 327 19.77 5.79 -9.17
C HIS A 327 19.40 4.53 -9.93
N VAL A 328 18.12 4.19 -9.93
CA VAL A 328 17.59 2.99 -10.58
C VAL A 328 16.58 3.40 -11.63
N THR A 329 16.76 2.93 -12.86
CA THR A 329 15.86 3.22 -13.98
C THR A 329 15.24 1.93 -14.52
N GLY A 330 13.96 1.97 -14.85
CA GLY A 330 13.24 0.81 -15.38
C GLY A 330 13.25 -0.35 -14.39
N GLY A 331 13.11 -0.03 -13.10
CA GLY A 331 13.12 -1.01 -12.02
C GLY A 331 11.81 -1.76 -11.91
N PHE A 332 11.87 -2.99 -11.41
CA PHE A 332 10.71 -3.76 -10.98
C PHE A 332 10.99 -4.46 -9.66
N ALA A 333 9.95 -4.68 -8.88
CA ALA A 333 10.03 -5.46 -7.64
C ALA A 333 8.80 -6.35 -7.51
N GLY A 334 9.00 -7.64 -7.26
CA GLY A 334 7.96 -8.57 -6.85
C GLY A 334 7.82 -8.52 -5.33
N VAL A 335 6.71 -7.99 -4.84
CA VAL A 335 6.45 -7.78 -3.41
C VAL A 335 5.26 -8.62 -2.98
N SER A 336 5.41 -9.44 -1.94
CA SER A 336 4.33 -10.21 -1.34
C SER A 336 3.99 -9.66 0.03
N ILE A 337 2.73 -9.23 0.22
CA ILE A 337 2.24 -8.72 1.50
C ILE A 337 1.16 -9.67 2.01
N PRO A 338 1.25 -10.21 3.26
CA PRO A 338 0.24 -11.06 3.84
C PRO A 338 -1.16 -10.45 3.73
N LYS A 339 -2.13 -11.22 3.23
CA LYS A 339 -3.54 -10.82 2.95
C LYS A 339 -3.74 -9.88 1.75
N LEU A 340 -2.71 -9.24 1.20
CA LEU A 340 -2.78 -8.46 -0.03
C LEU A 340 -2.31 -9.25 -1.26
N GLY A 341 -1.47 -10.27 -1.07
CA GLY A 341 -0.92 -11.14 -2.11
C GLY A 341 0.29 -10.54 -2.82
N ASP A 342 0.65 -11.11 -3.96
CA ASP A 342 1.82 -10.72 -4.73
C ASP A 342 1.54 -9.47 -5.57
N LEU A 343 2.46 -8.53 -5.54
CA LEU A 343 2.44 -7.26 -6.25
C LEU A 343 3.69 -7.16 -7.11
N ASP A 344 3.52 -6.91 -8.40
CA ASP A 344 4.60 -6.50 -9.28
C ASP A 344 4.58 -4.97 -9.39
N LEU A 345 5.66 -4.33 -8.98
CA LEU A 345 5.84 -2.89 -9.02
C LEU A 345 6.88 -2.54 -10.09
N ASP A 346 6.49 -1.69 -11.03
CA ASP A 346 7.39 -1.14 -12.03
C ASP A 346 7.79 0.29 -11.65
N PHE A 347 9.07 0.53 -11.58
CA PHE A 347 9.64 1.83 -11.28
C PHE A 347 10.24 2.44 -12.56
N ASN A 348 9.84 3.64 -12.91
CA ASN A 348 10.47 4.36 -14.02
C ASN A 348 11.87 4.82 -13.65
N SER A 349 11.99 5.42 -12.46
CA SER A 349 13.25 5.85 -11.88
C SER A 349 13.17 5.84 -10.36
N VAL A 350 14.23 5.44 -9.71
CA VAL A 350 14.37 5.54 -8.25
C VAL A 350 15.75 6.12 -7.96
N SER A 351 15.79 7.13 -7.12
CA SER A 351 17.03 7.70 -6.59
C SER A 351 17.08 7.43 -5.09
N ILE A 352 18.20 6.91 -4.65
CA ILE A 352 18.48 6.63 -3.24
C ILE A 352 19.71 7.44 -2.85
N GLU A 353 19.55 8.31 -1.88
CA GLU A 353 20.63 9.09 -1.29
C GLU A 353 20.86 8.60 0.13
N ALA A 354 22.10 8.29 0.46
CA ALA A 354 22.50 7.89 1.79
C ALA A 354 23.65 8.79 2.27
N SER A 355 23.53 9.35 3.46
CA SER A 355 24.55 10.19 4.07
C SER A 355 24.72 9.85 5.55
N HIS A 356 25.97 9.88 6.02
CA HIS A 356 26.28 9.74 7.44
C HIS A 356 25.81 10.98 8.20
N VAL A 357 25.11 10.78 9.32
CA VAL A 357 24.70 11.77 10.31
C VAL A 357 25.21 11.35 11.68
N GLU A 358 25.15 12.26 12.70
CA GLU A 358 25.70 11.97 14.03
C GLU A 358 25.16 10.68 14.65
N ASP A 359 23.88 10.37 14.44
CA ASP A 359 23.20 9.21 15.04
C ASP A 359 22.94 8.05 14.08
N GLY A 360 23.62 7.99 12.89
CA GLY A 360 23.40 6.88 11.99
C GLY A 360 23.55 7.22 10.51
N ILE A 361 22.72 6.61 9.66
CA ILE A 361 22.69 6.83 8.22
C ILE A 361 21.33 7.38 7.83
N ALA A 362 21.30 8.63 7.39
CA ALA A 362 20.10 9.21 6.78
C ALA A 362 19.93 8.64 5.37
N VAL A 363 18.78 8.09 5.09
CA VAL A 363 18.41 7.52 3.78
C VAL A 363 17.20 8.27 3.24
N GLN A 364 17.33 8.77 2.04
CA GLN A 364 16.23 9.36 1.29
C GLN A 364 16.04 8.61 -0.03
N VAL A 365 14.84 8.14 -0.26
CA VAL A 365 14.44 7.48 -1.50
C VAL A 365 13.38 8.34 -2.17
N HIS A 366 13.52 8.63 -3.43
CA HIS A 366 12.49 9.30 -4.22
C HIS A 366 12.44 8.69 -5.61
N GLY A 367 11.28 8.71 -6.22
CA GLY A 367 11.11 8.10 -7.53
C GLY A 367 9.67 8.12 -8.01
N ASP A 368 9.49 7.52 -9.16
CA ASP A 368 8.21 7.37 -9.82
C ASP A 368 7.93 5.89 -10.05
N ALA A 369 6.79 5.43 -9.58
CA ALA A 369 6.33 4.05 -9.75
C ALA A 369 5.09 4.00 -10.63
N LYS A 370 5.07 3.07 -11.57
CA LYS A 370 3.87 2.69 -12.32
C LYS A 370 3.29 1.41 -11.74
N ALA A 371 2.02 1.47 -11.40
CA ALA A 371 1.28 0.31 -10.95
C ALA A 371 0.01 0.17 -11.78
N LEU A 372 0.11 -0.48 -12.94
CA LEU A 372 -0.99 -0.77 -13.87
C LEU A 372 -1.69 0.45 -14.51
N THR A 373 -1.13 1.64 -14.42
CA THR A 373 -1.58 2.85 -15.13
C THR A 373 -0.46 3.38 -16.03
N GLU A 374 -0.79 4.11 -17.08
CA GLU A 374 0.22 4.77 -17.92
C GLU A 374 0.90 5.94 -17.18
N GLU A 375 0.21 6.55 -16.23
CA GLU A 375 0.71 7.65 -15.42
C GLU A 375 1.46 7.12 -14.19
N ALA A 376 2.57 7.77 -13.85
CA ALA A 376 3.39 7.42 -12.71
C ALA A 376 2.92 8.12 -11.43
N THR A 377 3.04 7.42 -10.30
CA THR A 377 2.89 8.00 -8.96
C THR A 377 4.27 8.34 -8.41
N SER A 378 4.50 9.61 -8.12
CA SER A 378 5.72 10.06 -7.47
C SER A 378 5.68 9.68 -5.99
N PHE A 379 6.79 9.19 -5.46
CA PHE A 379 6.92 8.89 -4.04
C PHE A 379 8.25 9.37 -3.47
N SER A 380 8.25 9.64 -2.17
CA SER A 380 9.45 9.95 -1.40
C SER A 380 9.37 9.27 -0.03
N LEU A 381 10.46 8.67 0.37
CA LEU A 381 10.63 8.07 1.70
C LEU A 381 11.91 8.64 2.32
N LYS A 382 11.83 9.08 3.58
CA LYS A 382 12.96 9.55 4.36
C LYS A 382 13.02 8.79 5.68
N THR A 383 14.21 8.35 6.04
CA THR A 383 14.44 7.65 7.31
C THR A 383 15.88 7.85 7.76
N THR A 384 16.14 7.64 9.06
CA THR A 384 17.49 7.57 9.62
C THR A 384 17.69 6.22 10.27
N LEU A 385 18.60 5.43 9.73
CA LEU A 385 18.96 4.10 10.23
C LEU A 385 20.00 4.27 11.33
N VAL A 386 19.61 4.10 12.59
CA VAL A 386 20.51 4.12 13.75
C VAL A 386 21.23 2.79 13.90
N ASP A 387 20.45 1.70 13.75
CA ASP A 387 20.94 0.34 13.62
C ASP A 387 20.00 -0.46 12.71
N PHE A 388 20.46 -1.65 12.23
CA PHE A 388 19.62 -2.50 11.38
C PHE A 388 18.61 -3.36 12.16
N LYS A 389 18.58 -3.26 13.49
CA LYS A 389 17.70 -4.07 14.36
C LYS A 389 16.46 -3.30 14.78
N THR A 390 16.53 -2.01 14.91
CA THR A 390 15.38 -1.14 15.27
C THR A 390 14.68 -0.62 14.02
N ILE A 391 13.36 -0.47 14.10
CA ILE A 391 12.60 0.20 13.04
C ILE A 391 12.82 1.70 13.23
N PRO A 392 13.33 2.41 12.22
CA PRO A 392 13.58 3.83 12.33
C PRO A 392 12.28 4.65 12.18
N ASP A 393 12.37 5.94 12.47
CA ASP A 393 11.36 6.90 12.04
C ASP A 393 11.29 6.95 10.51
N ILE A 394 10.08 6.90 9.97
CA ILE A 394 9.85 6.91 8.52
C ILE A 394 8.94 8.07 8.17
N ALA A 395 9.37 8.93 7.25
CA ALA A 395 8.53 9.90 6.58
C ALA A 395 8.29 9.44 5.14
N LEU A 396 7.03 9.29 4.76
CA LEU A 396 6.59 8.84 3.45
C LEU A 396 5.71 9.92 2.80
N SER A 397 5.97 10.24 1.54
CA SER A 397 5.02 10.98 0.72
C SER A 397 4.78 10.25 -0.60
N ALA A 398 3.54 10.29 -1.09
CA ALA A 398 3.18 9.73 -2.39
C ALA A 398 2.14 10.64 -3.05
N ARG A 399 2.34 10.93 -4.35
CA ARG A 399 1.45 11.80 -5.12
C ARG A 399 1.29 11.28 -6.54
N GLY A 400 0.06 11.04 -6.93
CA GLY A 400 -0.22 10.60 -8.30
C GLY A 400 -1.50 9.78 -8.40
N PRO A 401 -1.69 9.07 -9.51
CA PRO A 401 -2.82 8.17 -9.68
C PRO A 401 -2.82 7.09 -8.62
N LEU A 402 -4.00 6.76 -8.09
CA LEU A 402 -4.14 5.68 -7.12
C LEU A 402 -3.71 4.36 -7.77
N PRO A 403 -2.70 3.66 -7.22
CA PRO A 403 -2.27 2.38 -7.76
C PRO A 403 -3.44 1.39 -7.79
N VAL A 404 -3.78 0.91 -8.97
CA VAL A 404 -4.89 -0.03 -9.21
C VAL A 404 -4.78 -1.29 -8.36
N ILE A 405 -3.56 -1.72 -8.08
CA ILE A 405 -3.28 -2.89 -7.25
C ILE A 405 -3.79 -2.71 -5.83
N ILE A 406 -3.55 -1.54 -5.21
CA ILE A 406 -4.09 -1.24 -3.88
C ILE A 406 -5.61 -1.21 -3.94
N ALA A 407 -6.17 -0.59 -4.97
CA ALA A 407 -7.60 -0.51 -5.19
C ALA A 407 -8.25 -1.90 -5.38
N SER A 408 -7.68 -2.76 -6.21
CA SER A 408 -8.24 -4.09 -6.51
C SER A 408 -8.17 -5.06 -5.32
N ARG A 409 -7.16 -4.93 -4.45
CA ARG A 409 -6.97 -5.80 -3.27
C ARG A 409 -7.84 -5.40 -2.08
N LEU A 410 -8.38 -4.19 -2.06
CA LEU A 410 -9.39 -3.76 -1.08
C LEU A 410 -10.79 -4.33 -1.41
N HIS A 411 -10.89 -5.65 -1.64
CA HIS A 411 -12.12 -6.41 -1.88
C HIS A 411 -12.92 -5.95 -3.11
N ASN A 412 -12.28 -5.59 -4.20
CA ASN A 412 -12.93 -5.11 -5.45
C ASN A 412 -13.94 -3.98 -5.22
N LYS A 413 -13.79 -3.18 -4.18
CA LYS A 413 -14.70 -2.08 -3.85
C LYS A 413 -14.24 -0.74 -4.39
N ILE A 414 -12.92 -0.57 -4.53
CA ILE A 414 -12.34 0.59 -5.21
C ILE A 414 -12.06 0.17 -6.64
N LEU A 415 -12.63 0.87 -7.60
CA LEU A 415 -12.40 0.62 -9.01
C LEU A 415 -11.33 1.57 -9.53
N PRO A 416 -10.38 1.08 -10.36
CA PRO A 416 -9.43 1.93 -11.03
C PRO A 416 -10.15 2.72 -12.15
N TRP A 417 -10.10 4.02 -12.07
CA TRP A 417 -10.67 4.89 -13.09
C TRP A 417 -9.68 5.98 -13.45
N ASP A 418 -9.66 6.34 -14.72
CA ASP A 418 -8.84 7.43 -15.22
C ASP A 418 -9.16 8.72 -14.45
N GLY A 419 -8.13 9.40 -13.97
CA GLY A 419 -8.23 10.65 -13.23
C GLY A 419 -8.32 10.54 -11.71
N ALA A 420 -8.36 9.33 -11.12
CA ALA A 420 -8.23 9.18 -9.67
C ALA A 420 -6.80 9.50 -9.20
N SER A 421 -6.67 10.41 -8.25
CA SER A 421 -5.37 10.78 -7.69
C SER A 421 -5.41 10.87 -6.18
N VAL A 422 -4.28 10.53 -5.55
CA VAL A 422 -4.10 10.60 -4.11
C VAL A 422 -2.79 11.33 -3.82
N ASP A 423 -2.81 12.19 -2.81
CA ASP A 423 -1.66 12.83 -2.22
C ASP A 423 -1.64 12.43 -0.74
N VAL A 424 -0.60 11.72 -0.33
CA VAL A 424 -0.45 11.17 1.02
C VAL A 424 0.88 11.62 1.59
N ASN A 425 0.86 12.18 2.78
CA ASN A 425 2.04 12.42 3.59
C ASN A 425 1.87 11.70 4.91
N ALA A 426 2.77 10.80 5.23
CA ALA A 426 2.71 10.00 6.44
C ALA A 426 4.04 10.02 7.19
N SER A 427 3.96 10.07 8.52
CA SER A 427 5.10 9.84 9.40
C SER A 427 4.79 8.66 10.33
N ILE A 428 5.75 7.78 10.49
CA ILE A 428 5.67 6.58 11.31
C ILE A 428 6.80 6.65 12.33
N HIS A 429 6.45 6.68 13.61
CA HIS A 429 7.38 6.74 14.72
C HIS A 429 7.20 5.50 15.60
N PRO A 430 8.20 4.62 15.71
CA PRO A 430 8.15 3.51 16.63
C PRO A 430 8.11 4.04 18.07
N GLN A 431 7.34 3.37 18.91
CA GLN A 431 7.14 3.69 20.31
C GLN A 431 7.64 2.55 21.20
N GLU A 432 7.92 2.86 22.47
CA GLU A 432 8.28 1.84 23.46
C GLU A 432 7.22 0.73 23.52
N GLY A 433 7.64 -0.52 23.70
CA GLY A 433 6.74 -1.69 23.78
C GLY A 433 6.24 -2.19 22.42
N GLY A 434 6.86 -1.78 21.30
CA GLY A 434 6.53 -2.25 19.93
C GLY A 434 5.24 -1.65 19.37
N ALA A 435 4.79 -0.54 19.91
CA ALA A 435 3.71 0.24 19.34
C ALA A 435 4.24 1.20 18.26
N TRP A 436 3.37 1.66 17.37
CA TRP A 436 3.69 2.55 16.27
C TRP A 436 2.74 3.75 16.28
N GLN A 437 3.30 4.94 16.30
CA GLN A 437 2.58 6.18 16.07
C GLN A 437 2.63 6.49 14.58
N VAL A 438 1.47 6.62 13.96
CA VAL A 438 1.33 6.96 12.54
C VAL A 438 0.54 8.25 12.42
N SER A 439 1.11 9.27 11.82
CA SER A 439 0.42 10.52 11.50
C SER A 439 0.35 10.66 9.99
N THR A 440 -0.83 10.94 9.45
CA THR A 440 -1.06 10.93 8.00
C THR A 440 -1.96 12.07 7.57
N ASP A 441 -1.52 12.82 6.56
CA ASP A 441 -2.36 13.73 5.78
C ASP A 441 -2.68 13.07 4.45
N VAL A 442 -3.97 13.00 4.10
CA VAL A 442 -4.44 12.41 2.85
C VAL A 442 -5.33 13.39 2.12
N PHE A 443 -5.08 13.55 0.84
CA PHE A 443 -5.96 14.23 -0.08
C PHE A 443 -6.24 13.31 -1.27
N ALA A 444 -7.51 13.04 -1.56
CA ALA A 444 -7.93 12.15 -2.62
C ALA A 444 -9.01 12.81 -3.48
N ARG A 445 -8.97 12.57 -4.79
CA ARG A 445 -9.97 13.08 -5.75
C ARG A 445 -10.16 12.12 -6.90
N GLY A 446 -11.32 12.20 -7.54
CA GLY A 446 -11.64 11.37 -8.70
C GLY A 446 -11.80 9.90 -8.39
N LEU A 447 -11.90 9.52 -7.10
CA LEU A 447 -12.03 8.13 -6.69
C LEU A 447 -13.37 7.54 -7.13
N THR A 448 -13.34 6.28 -7.52
CA THR A 448 -14.56 5.50 -7.75
C THR A 448 -14.61 4.35 -6.76
N TYR A 449 -15.72 4.27 -6.04
CA TYR A 449 -15.95 3.24 -5.03
C TYR A 449 -17.23 2.47 -5.32
N PHE A 450 -17.16 1.15 -5.32
CA PHE A 450 -18.32 0.29 -5.53
C PHE A 450 -18.46 -0.78 -4.45
N TRP A 451 -19.52 -0.68 -3.69
CA TRP A 451 -19.96 -1.71 -2.76
C TRP A 451 -21.47 -1.75 -2.71
N THR A 452 -22.05 -2.84 -3.14
CA THR A 452 -23.51 -3.04 -3.23
C THR A 452 -24.26 -2.79 -1.90
N LYS A 453 -23.57 -2.81 -0.77
CA LYS A 453 -24.15 -2.42 0.53
C LYS A 453 -24.24 -0.91 0.74
N ILE A 454 -23.48 -0.14 -0.01
CA ILE A 454 -23.51 1.34 0.05
C ILE A 454 -24.44 1.87 -1.04
N ALA A 455 -24.24 1.49 -2.30
CA ALA A 455 -25.06 1.88 -3.44
C ALA A 455 -25.08 0.78 -4.50
N LEU A 456 -26.10 0.70 -5.33
CA LEU A 456 -26.23 -0.29 -6.40
C LEU A 456 -25.44 0.09 -7.67
N VAL A 457 -24.99 1.32 -7.76
CA VAL A 457 -24.14 1.85 -8.83
C VAL A 457 -22.84 2.38 -8.21
N PRO A 458 -21.75 2.41 -8.98
CA PRO A 458 -20.49 2.99 -8.51
C PRO A 458 -20.66 4.45 -8.09
N LEU A 459 -20.03 4.81 -6.97
CA LEU A 459 -19.86 6.20 -6.53
C LEU A 459 -18.64 6.75 -7.26
N THR A 460 -18.83 7.66 -8.19
CA THR A 460 -17.78 8.23 -9.04
C THR A 460 -17.38 9.63 -8.56
N ASN A 461 -16.19 10.05 -8.95
CA ASN A 461 -15.64 11.38 -8.64
C ASN A 461 -15.66 11.75 -7.16
N LEU A 462 -15.39 10.76 -6.29
CA LEU A 462 -15.29 11.01 -4.86
C LEU A 462 -14.00 11.75 -4.55
N GLY A 463 -14.10 12.75 -3.67
CA GLY A 463 -12.95 13.47 -3.14
C GLY A 463 -13.07 13.62 -1.63
N PHE A 464 -11.94 13.51 -0.94
CA PHE A 464 -11.86 13.82 0.48
C PHE A 464 -10.45 14.29 0.85
N SER A 465 -10.36 14.98 1.96
CA SER A 465 -9.09 15.24 2.65
C SER A 465 -9.21 14.89 4.11
N GLY A 466 -8.10 14.42 4.72
CA GLY A 466 -8.13 14.00 6.10
C GLY A 466 -6.77 14.02 6.77
N GLN A 467 -6.79 14.26 8.09
CA GLN A 467 -5.64 14.17 8.98
C GLN A 467 -5.94 13.11 10.04
N PHE A 468 -5.09 12.11 10.09
CA PHE A 468 -5.27 10.92 10.90
C PHE A 468 -4.02 10.70 11.77
N ASN A 469 -4.24 10.45 13.07
CA ASN A 469 -3.23 9.99 13.99
C ASN A 469 -3.61 8.61 14.51
N ALA A 470 -2.76 7.62 14.31
CA ALA A 470 -3.03 6.27 14.75
C ALA A 470 -1.93 5.77 15.70
N LEU A 471 -2.35 5.13 16.79
CA LEU A 471 -1.47 4.35 17.64
C LEU A 471 -1.80 2.88 17.46
N ILE A 472 -0.88 2.14 16.87
CA ILE A 472 -1.01 0.73 16.54
C ILE A 472 -0.10 -0.08 17.45
N ASN A 473 -0.64 -0.99 18.24
CA ASN A 473 0.15 -1.93 19.03
C ASN A 473 -0.20 -3.37 18.63
N PRO A 474 0.60 -4.01 17.76
CA PRO A 474 0.32 -5.35 17.27
C PRO A 474 0.38 -6.41 18.37
N SER A 475 1.30 -6.28 19.33
CA SER A 475 1.46 -7.23 20.44
C SER A 475 0.29 -7.19 21.43
N ALA A 476 -0.27 -6.00 21.66
CA ALA A 476 -1.48 -5.81 22.48
C ALA A 476 -2.78 -6.02 21.69
N GLY A 477 -2.72 -6.19 20.37
CA GLY A 477 -3.89 -6.29 19.50
C GLY A 477 -4.78 -5.05 19.56
N THR A 478 -4.18 -3.84 19.64
CA THR A 478 -4.93 -2.59 19.75
C THR A 478 -4.58 -1.62 18.62
N VAL A 479 -5.61 -0.92 18.13
CA VAL A 479 -5.48 0.19 17.17
C VAL A 479 -6.37 1.33 17.65
N ASN A 480 -5.78 2.49 17.90
CA ASN A 480 -6.50 3.72 18.20
C ASN A 480 -6.21 4.72 17.08
N VAL A 481 -7.25 5.26 16.49
CA VAL A 481 -7.16 6.28 15.42
C VAL A 481 -7.90 7.52 15.88
N ASP A 482 -7.20 8.64 15.84
CA ASP A 482 -7.76 9.97 16.00
C ASP A 482 -7.83 10.65 14.63
N VAL A 483 -9.02 11.04 14.22
CA VAL A 483 -9.30 11.78 12.99
C VAL A 483 -9.52 13.24 13.37
N THR A 484 -8.45 14.01 13.36
CA THR A 484 -8.50 15.41 13.78
C THR A 484 -9.29 16.26 12.80
N ARG A 485 -9.21 15.94 11.51
CA ARG A 485 -9.92 16.61 10.43
C ARG A 485 -10.21 15.63 9.31
N PHE A 486 -11.46 15.59 8.87
CA PHE A 486 -11.89 14.85 7.69
C PHE A 486 -12.92 15.68 6.93
N MET A 487 -12.65 15.98 5.68
CA MET A 487 -13.53 16.78 4.82
C MET A 487 -13.98 15.97 3.61
N VAL A 488 -15.27 16.05 3.32
CA VAL A 488 -15.89 15.55 2.09
C VAL A 488 -16.66 16.72 1.49
N ALA A 489 -16.31 17.16 0.30
CA ALA A 489 -16.72 18.46 -0.21
C ALA A 489 -16.42 19.56 0.84
N ASP A 490 -17.43 20.33 1.23
CA ASP A 490 -17.29 21.37 2.26
C ASP A 490 -17.73 20.92 3.67
N ALA A 491 -18.13 19.66 3.84
CA ALA A 491 -18.52 19.13 5.13
C ALA A 491 -17.31 18.65 5.94
N LEU A 492 -17.18 19.16 7.17
CA LEU A 492 -16.13 18.86 8.11
C LEU A 492 -16.58 17.83 9.15
N PHE A 493 -15.73 16.84 9.39
CA PHE A 493 -15.90 15.81 10.41
C PHE A 493 -14.60 15.64 11.20
N SER A 494 -14.73 15.12 12.41
CA SER A 494 -13.62 14.60 13.22
C SER A 494 -14.10 13.33 13.94
N GLY A 495 -13.18 12.58 14.55
CA GLY A 495 -13.62 11.39 15.26
C GLY A 495 -12.49 10.57 15.85
N GLU A 496 -12.87 9.54 16.57
CA GLU A 496 -11.98 8.60 17.23
C GLU A 496 -12.46 7.17 16.94
N LEU A 497 -11.55 6.26 16.70
CA LEU A 497 -11.81 4.83 16.55
C LEU A 497 -10.85 4.05 17.44
N SER A 498 -11.39 3.20 18.30
CA SER A 498 -10.61 2.29 19.13
C SER A 498 -11.00 0.84 18.82
N LEU A 499 -10.02 0.03 18.44
CA LEU A 499 -10.13 -1.40 18.23
C LEU A 499 -9.26 -2.12 19.27
N LYS A 500 -9.82 -3.13 19.95
CA LYS A 500 -9.10 -3.93 20.96
C LYS A 500 -9.42 -5.41 20.75
N GLY A 501 -8.46 -6.28 21.02
CA GLY A 501 -8.63 -7.72 20.91
C GLY A 501 -8.67 -8.21 19.46
N LEU A 502 -7.86 -7.62 18.59
CA LEU A 502 -7.70 -8.09 17.21
C LEU A 502 -7.16 -9.54 17.26
N GLY A 503 -8.00 -10.48 16.81
CA GLY A 503 -7.65 -11.92 16.76
C GLY A 503 -8.50 -12.84 17.64
N ASP A 504 -9.22 -12.34 18.67
CA ASP A 504 -10.06 -13.17 19.55
C ASP A 504 -11.41 -12.48 19.89
N LYS A 505 -11.43 -11.63 20.90
CA LYS A 505 -12.65 -10.96 21.39
C LYS A 505 -12.59 -9.48 21.07
N LEU A 506 -13.22 -9.10 19.96
CA LEU A 506 -13.16 -7.76 19.41
C LEU A 506 -14.01 -6.78 20.22
N ALA A 507 -13.41 -5.68 20.67
CA ALA A 507 -14.12 -4.50 21.12
C ALA A 507 -13.87 -3.35 20.13
N ILE A 508 -14.95 -2.69 19.72
CA ILE A 508 -14.93 -1.55 18.78
C ILE A 508 -15.66 -0.40 19.46
N ASP A 509 -15.01 0.74 19.55
CA ASP A 509 -15.59 2.01 19.97
C ASP A 509 -15.27 3.06 18.91
N ALA A 510 -16.31 3.75 18.43
CA ALA A 510 -16.19 4.80 17.43
C ALA A 510 -16.96 6.05 17.89
N LYS A 511 -16.32 7.20 17.70
CA LYS A 511 -16.93 8.51 17.92
C LYS A 511 -16.75 9.35 16.67
N VAL A 512 -17.84 9.91 16.16
CA VAL A 512 -17.84 10.82 15.02
C VAL A 512 -18.44 12.14 15.47
N GLN A 513 -17.76 13.22 15.18
CA GLN A 513 -18.20 14.57 15.50
C GLN A 513 -18.26 15.39 14.22
N MET A 514 -19.33 16.10 14.04
CA MET A 514 -19.54 17.07 13.00
C MET A 514 -19.83 18.39 13.70
N PRO A 515 -18.92 19.36 13.66
CA PRO A 515 -19.14 20.67 14.27
C PRO A 515 -20.30 21.41 13.58
N LYS A 516 -20.78 22.46 14.20
CA LYS A 516 -21.84 23.29 13.65
C LYS A 516 -21.43 23.87 12.31
N GLN A 517 -22.17 23.51 11.25
CA GLN A 517 -21.88 23.91 9.88
C GLN A 517 -23.16 23.91 9.04
N PRO A 518 -23.16 24.53 7.83
CA PRO A 518 -24.35 24.65 6.99
C PRO A 518 -24.91 23.30 6.60
N CYS A 519 -26.24 23.13 6.74
CA CYS A 519 -26.94 21.90 6.38
C CYS A 519 -26.75 21.54 4.90
N ASN A 520 -26.66 22.54 4.02
CA ASN A 520 -26.47 22.34 2.61
C ASN A 520 -25.10 21.71 2.27
N SER A 521 -24.02 22.14 2.96
CA SER A 521 -22.69 21.57 2.79
C SER A 521 -22.65 20.09 3.17
N VAL A 522 -23.39 19.69 4.23
CA VAL A 522 -23.51 18.29 4.63
C VAL A 522 -24.30 17.47 3.59
N ALA A 523 -25.36 18.05 3.03
CA ALA A 523 -26.16 17.39 2.01
C ALA A 523 -25.34 17.20 0.70
N GLU A 524 -24.58 18.19 0.30
CA GLU A 524 -23.70 18.16 -0.89
C GLU A 524 -22.52 17.17 -0.75
N ALA A 525 -22.11 16.87 0.50
CA ALA A 525 -21.11 15.84 0.77
C ALA A 525 -21.62 14.42 0.48
N ILE A 526 -22.93 14.22 0.38
CA ILE A 526 -23.50 12.91 0.06
C ILE A 526 -23.60 12.77 -1.47
N PRO A 527 -22.92 11.76 -2.06
CA PRO A 527 -22.99 11.55 -3.50
C PRO A 527 -24.44 11.40 -3.99
N PRO A 528 -24.88 12.12 -5.03
CA PRO A 528 -26.27 12.12 -5.51
C PRO A 528 -26.82 10.73 -5.81
N VAL A 529 -25.98 9.82 -6.28
CA VAL A 529 -26.37 8.42 -6.56
C VAL A 529 -26.75 7.62 -5.31
N MET A 530 -26.37 8.07 -4.12
CA MET A 530 -26.79 7.48 -2.85
C MET A 530 -28.18 7.93 -2.43
N ILE A 531 -28.59 9.14 -2.85
CA ILE A 531 -29.85 9.77 -2.47
C ILE A 531 -30.65 10.27 -3.69
N PRO A 532 -30.92 9.39 -4.69
CA PRO A 532 -31.49 9.79 -5.99
C PRO A 532 -32.92 10.34 -5.91
N ARG A 533 -33.64 10.10 -4.78
CA ARG A 533 -34.96 10.67 -4.54
C ARG A 533 -34.91 12.12 -4.07
N LEU A 534 -33.77 12.50 -3.46
CA LEU A 534 -33.51 13.85 -2.93
C LEU A 534 -32.73 14.73 -3.92
N GLU A 535 -32.62 14.32 -5.17
CA GLU A 535 -32.02 15.13 -6.23
C GLU A 535 -32.71 16.51 -6.32
N GLY A 536 -31.92 17.58 -6.25
CA GLY A 536 -32.41 18.96 -6.20
C GLY A 536 -32.99 19.39 -4.84
N ALA A 537 -32.70 18.64 -3.77
CA ALA A 537 -33.00 19.07 -2.41
C ALA A 537 -32.14 20.27 -2.03
N VAL A 538 -32.73 21.21 -1.28
CA VAL A 538 -32.08 22.45 -0.80
C VAL A 538 -32.33 22.58 0.69
N PHE A 539 -31.28 22.83 1.42
CA PHE A 539 -31.31 23.00 2.88
C PHE A 539 -30.78 24.38 3.29
N SER A 540 -31.31 24.92 4.36
CA SER A 540 -30.85 26.17 4.98
C SER A 540 -30.57 25.96 6.47
N GLY A 541 -29.87 26.93 7.08
CA GLY A 541 -29.48 26.88 8.49
C GLY A 541 -28.29 25.95 8.72
N ASP A 542 -28.00 25.71 9.98
CA ASP A 542 -26.83 24.96 10.45
C ASP A 542 -27.24 23.71 11.21
N MET A 543 -26.35 22.74 11.22
CA MET A 543 -26.50 21.49 11.97
C MET A 543 -25.18 21.08 12.64
N SER A 544 -25.29 20.31 13.70
CA SER A 544 -24.17 19.58 14.28
C SER A 544 -24.58 18.15 14.64
N LEU A 545 -23.61 17.24 14.68
CA LEU A 545 -23.84 15.83 15.01
C LEU A 545 -22.69 15.30 15.88
N SER A 546 -23.04 14.58 16.92
CA SER A 546 -22.12 13.72 17.67
C SER A 546 -22.72 12.31 17.74
N LEU A 547 -21.94 11.34 17.26
CA LEU A 547 -22.30 9.92 17.27
C LEU A 547 -21.23 9.15 18.04
N GLU A 548 -21.63 8.46 19.09
CA GLU A 548 -20.79 7.50 19.81
C GLU A 548 -21.43 6.11 19.68
N ALA A 549 -20.73 5.15 19.17
CA ALA A 549 -21.21 3.79 19.00
C ALA A 549 -20.11 2.78 19.29
N GLY A 550 -20.46 1.70 19.97
CA GLY A 550 -19.50 0.65 20.25
C GLY A 550 -20.14 -0.69 20.58
N VAL A 551 -19.32 -1.71 20.47
CA VAL A 551 -19.69 -3.08 20.83
C VAL A 551 -18.49 -3.80 21.41
N ASP A 552 -18.73 -4.58 22.46
CA ASP A 552 -17.73 -5.42 23.10
C ASP A 552 -18.22 -6.87 23.07
N THR A 553 -17.58 -7.69 22.22
CA THR A 553 -17.96 -9.11 22.06
C THR A 553 -17.53 -9.97 23.26
N ALA A 554 -16.62 -9.47 24.11
CA ALA A 554 -16.22 -10.14 25.34
C ALA A 554 -17.25 -9.96 26.46
N LYS A 555 -18.03 -8.87 26.44
CA LYS A 555 -19.00 -8.54 27.48
C LYS A 555 -20.42 -8.90 27.01
N ILE A 556 -21.00 -9.87 27.68
CA ILE A 556 -22.37 -10.31 27.40
C ILE A 556 -23.33 -9.59 28.35
N GLY A 557 -24.36 -8.97 27.77
CA GLY A 557 -25.41 -8.30 28.52
C GLY A 557 -26.43 -9.27 29.10
N PRO A 558 -27.38 -8.79 29.95
CA PRO A 558 -28.36 -9.66 30.68
C PRO A 558 -29.22 -10.53 29.78
N LYS A 559 -29.36 -10.20 28.49
CA LYS A 559 -30.15 -10.95 27.50
C LYS A 559 -29.30 -11.92 26.65
N GLY A 560 -28.03 -12.19 27.01
CA GLY A 560 -27.16 -13.09 26.29
C GLY A 560 -26.56 -12.51 24.97
N TYR A 561 -26.62 -11.19 24.75
CA TYR A 561 -26.07 -10.52 23.58
C TYR A 561 -24.82 -9.71 23.93
N PRO A 562 -23.88 -9.47 22.98
CA PRO A 562 -22.77 -8.58 23.17
C PRO A 562 -23.22 -7.19 23.66
N LYS A 563 -22.47 -6.63 24.59
CA LYS A 563 -22.78 -5.31 25.13
C LYS A 563 -22.48 -4.26 24.03
N ALA A 564 -23.50 -3.52 23.64
CA ALA A 564 -23.39 -2.41 22.72
C ALA A 564 -23.85 -1.12 23.37
N HIS A 565 -23.28 0.00 22.94
CA HIS A 565 -23.77 1.33 23.25
C HIS A 565 -23.97 2.14 21.95
N LEU A 566 -24.90 3.08 22.01
CA LEU A 566 -25.16 4.05 20.97
C LEU A 566 -25.66 5.32 21.64
N LYS A 567 -24.98 6.42 21.37
CA LYS A 567 -25.41 7.76 21.77
C LYS A 567 -25.38 8.63 20.51
N VAL A 568 -26.45 9.32 20.26
CA VAL A 568 -26.60 10.27 19.15
C VAL A 568 -27.05 11.58 19.74
N ASP A 569 -26.34 12.62 19.45
CA ASP A 569 -26.67 14.00 19.80
C ASP A 569 -26.58 14.82 18.51
N ALA A 570 -27.72 15.36 18.08
CA ALA A 570 -27.83 16.09 16.83
C ALA A 570 -28.62 17.38 17.08
N ASP A 571 -27.97 18.51 16.83
CA ASP A 571 -28.65 19.80 16.76
C ASP A 571 -29.05 20.06 15.29
N LEU A 572 -30.35 20.01 15.06
CA LEU A 572 -31.00 20.26 13.77
C LEU A 572 -32.01 21.41 13.89
N GLU A 573 -32.03 22.17 14.99
CA GLU A 573 -33.10 23.15 15.26
C GLU A 573 -33.15 24.27 14.23
N SER A 574 -31.99 24.74 13.76
CA SER A 574 -31.89 25.76 12.73
C SER A 574 -31.93 25.20 11.30
N CYS A 575 -31.72 23.90 11.13
CA CYS A 575 -31.71 23.24 9.84
C CYS A 575 -33.14 23.06 9.30
N LYS A 576 -33.36 23.48 8.05
CA LYS A 576 -34.66 23.39 7.36
C LYS A 576 -34.46 22.88 5.96
N ALA A 577 -35.33 21.97 5.51
CA ALA A 577 -35.41 21.62 4.12
C ALA A 577 -36.33 22.59 3.41
N GLU A 578 -35.77 23.50 2.65
CA GLU A 578 -36.55 24.42 1.77
C GLU A 578 -37.25 23.64 0.67
N SER A 579 -36.59 22.60 0.17
CA SER A 579 -37.14 21.65 -0.81
C SER A 579 -36.46 20.28 -0.61
N LEU A 580 -37.25 19.21 -0.71
CA LEU A 580 -36.71 17.83 -0.82
C LEU A 580 -36.56 17.37 -2.28
N GLY A 581 -36.66 18.31 -3.24
CA GLY A 581 -36.63 18.00 -4.64
C GLY A 581 -38.01 17.59 -5.19
N PRO A 582 -38.12 17.40 -6.52
CA PRO A 582 -39.43 17.20 -7.19
C PRO A 582 -40.09 15.86 -6.89
N LYS A 583 -39.30 14.86 -6.45
CA LYS A 583 -39.78 13.48 -6.23
C LYS A 583 -40.45 13.30 -4.85
N ILE A 584 -40.22 14.18 -3.88
CA ILE A 584 -40.74 14.09 -2.51
C ILE A 584 -41.70 15.26 -2.24
N ARG A 585 -42.99 14.96 -2.09
CA ARG A 585 -44.05 15.96 -1.91
C ARG A 585 -44.82 15.68 -0.63
N LEU A 586 -44.27 16.01 0.57
CA LEU A 586 -44.89 15.72 1.84
C LEU A 586 -46.27 16.42 2.02
N LYS A 587 -46.41 17.67 1.60
CA LYS A 587 -47.69 18.42 1.65
C LYS A 587 -48.80 17.80 0.80
N ALA A 588 -48.47 16.99 -0.22
CA ALA A 588 -49.45 16.28 -1.00
C ALA A 588 -50.15 15.15 -0.22
N LEU A 589 -49.51 14.65 0.85
CA LEU A 589 -50.07 13.58 1.70
C LEU A 589 -51.28 14.02 2.54
N GLU A 590 -51.52 15.32 2.67
CA GLU A 590 -52.68 15.88 3.34
C GLU A 590 -53.94 15.88 2.47
N ARG A 591 -53.73 15.72 1.15
CA ARG A 591 -54.81 15.75 0.14
C ARG A 591 -54.99 14.38 -0.52
N ARG A 592 -55.87 14.29 -1.48
CA ARG A 592 -55.97 13.10 -2.34
C ARG A 592 -54.73 12.97 -3.20
N TYR A 593 -54.09 11.79 -3.15
CA TYR A 593 -52.91 11.48 -3.96
C TYR A 593 -52.94 10.03 -4.43
N VAL A 594 -52.15 9.74 -5.45
CA VAL A 594 -51.97 8.40 -5.97
C VAL A 594 -50.60 7.92 -5.49
N HIS A 595 -50.59 6.83 -4.75
CA HIS A 595 -49.37 6.11 -4.40
C HIS A 595 -49.24 4.89 -5.32
N VAL A 596 -48.14 4.76 -6.04
CA VAL A 596 -47.87 3.60 -6.87
C VAL A 596 -47.08 2.59 -6.06
N VAL A 597 -47.74 1.49 -5.71
CA VAL A 597 -47.09 0.37 -5.04
C VAL A 597 -46.34 -0.45 -6.07
N GLN A 598 -45.01 -0.48 -5.97
CA GLN A 598 -44.17 -1.32 -6.82
C GLN A 598 -44.25 -2.78 -6.34
N GLU A 599 -45.03 -3.59 -6.99
CA GLU A 599 -45.09 -5.04 -6.83
C GLU A 599 -44.10 -5.72 -7.81
N TYR A 600 -43.81 -7.01 -7.55
CA TYR A 600 -42.80 -7.75 -8.31
C TYR A 600 -43.04 -7.79 -9.83
N ASP A 601 -44.33 -7.72 -10.24
CA ASP A 601 -44.73 -7.86 -11.65
C ASP A 601 -45.57 -6.71 -12.21
N MET A 602 -46.13 -5.82 -11.37
CA MET A 602 -47.00 -4.73 -11.82
C MET A 602 -46.99 -3.56 -10.82
N ASP A 603 -46.99 -2.36 -11.34
CA ASP A 603 -47.22 -1.13 -10.58
C ASP A 603 -48.71 -1.00 -10.26
N LYS A 604 -49.08 -1.03 -8.99
CA LYS A 604 -50.47 -0.93 -8.54
C LYS A 604 -50.77 0.46 -7.98
N PRO A 605 -51.64 1.26 -8.59
CA PRO A 605 -52.03 2.54 -8.04
C PRO A 605 -52.93 2.36 -6.81
N LEU A 606 -52.58 3.01 -5.73
CA LEU A 606 -53.36 3.10 -4.50
C LEU A 606 -53.82 4.55 -4.31
N PHE A 607 -55.11 4.77 -4.39
CA PHE A 607 -55.72 6.10 -4.21
C PHE A 607 -55.87 6.39 -2.71
N LEU A 608 -55.08 7.34 -2.21
CA LEU A 608 -55.04 7.69 -0.81
C LEU A 608 -55.49 9.13 -0.56
N GLY A 609 -55.89 9.39 0.66
CA GLY A 609 -56.30 10.70 1.15
C GLY A 609 -57.80 10.86 1.35
N PRO A 610 -58.19 11.95 2.01
CA PRO A 610 -59.58 12.18 2.42
C PRO A 610 -60.58 12.07 1.27
N GLY A 611 -61.68 11.31 1.52
CA GLY A 611 -62.74 11.11 0.54
C GLY A 611 -62.45 10.12 -0.60
N THR A 612 -61.36 9.37 -0.56
CA THR A 612 -61.13 8.20 -1.42
C THR A 612 -61.72 6.96 -0.76
N GLN A 613 -62.20 6.01 -1.61
CA GLN A 613 -62.89 4.82 -1.11
C GLN A 613 -62.01 3.87 -0.29
N SER A 614 -60.68 3.87 -0.55
CA SER A 614 -59.71 3.01 0.15
C SER A 614 -59.20 3.61 1.47
N TYR A 615 -59.45 4.88 1.75
CA TYR A 615 -58.88 5.61 2.85
C TYR A 615 -59.82 5.66 4.05
N VAL A 616 -59.27 5.49 5.24
CA VAL A 616 -60.01 5.60 6.52
C VAL A 616 -59.34 6.69 7.37
N PRO A 617 -60.03 7.79 7.68
CA PRO A 617 -59.53 8.81 8.61
C PRO A 617 -59.21 8.21 9.98
N ILE A 618 -58.19 8.72 10.66
CA ILE A 618 -57.71 8.17 11.94
C ILE A 618 -58.83 8.08 12.97
N LYS A 619 -59.77 9.01 12.94
CA LYS A 619 -60.91 9.07 13.87
C LYS A 619 -61.95 7.94 13.65
N GLU A 620 -61.94 7.32 12.47
CA GLU A 620 -62.79 6.19 12.15
C GLU A 620 -62.10 4.84 12.38
N ILE A 621 -60.82 4.84 12.68
CA ILE A 621 -60.05 3.65 13.05
C ILE A 621 -60.17 3.48 14.57
N PRO A 622 -60.70 2.34 15.06
CA PRO A 622 -60.80 2.12 16.50
C PRO A 622 -59.48 2.31 17.23
N HIS A 623 -59.52 2.93 18.41
CA HIS A 623 -58.34 3.26 19.16
C HIS A 623 -57.46 2.03 19.42
N PHE A 624 -58.03 0.90 19.79
CA PHE A 624 -57.29 -0.34 20.00
C PHE A 624 -56.61 -0.87 18.73
N VAL A 625 -57.14 -0.61 17.53
CA VAL A 625 -56.44 -0.96 16.26
C VAL A 625 -55.20 -0.08 16.07
N GLN A 626 -55.33 1.23 16.33
CA GLN A 626 -54.20 2.15 16.32
C GLN A 626 -53.12 1.70 17.29
N GLN A 627 -53.51 1.38 18.53
CA GLN A 627 -52.58 0.97 19.56
C GLN A 627 -52.00 -0.43 19.31
N ALA A 628 -52.70 -1.34 18.67
CA ALA A 628 -52.15 -2.62 18.24
C ALA A 628 -50.99 -2.43 17.25
N ALA A 629 -51.05 -1.43 16.35
CA ALA A 629 -49.96 -1.08 15.47
C ALA A 629 -48.75 -0.58 16.27
N LEU A 630 -48.97 0.28 17.27
CA LEU A 630 -47.91 0.77 18.15
C LEU A 630 -47.29 -0.37 18.98
N ALA A 631 -48.13 -1.21 19.59
CA ALA A 631 -47.69 -2.37 20.36
C ALA A 631 -46.82 -3.35 19.54
N THR A 632 -47.08 -3.41 18.25
CA THR A 632 -46.37 -4.34 17.34
C THR A 632 -45.05 -3.77 16.83
N GLU A 633 -45.05 -2.53 16.43
CA GLU A 633 -43.99 -1.93 15.65
C GLU A 633 -43.20 -0.86 16.40
N ASP A 634 -43.86 -0.01 17.20
CA ASP A 634 -43.22 1.20 17.75
C ASP A 634 -43.99 1.75 18.96
N MET A 635 -43.82 1.15 20.14
CA MET A 635 -44.50 1.58 21.39
C MET A 635 -44.13 3.01 21.82
N GLY A 636 -42.99 3.52 21.31
CA GLY A 636 -42.50 4.86 21.59
C GLY A 636 -42.92 5.92 20.57
N PHE A 637 -43.75 5.61 19.62
CA PHE A 637 -44.04 6.42 18.45
C PHE A 637 -44.38 7.90 18.78
N PHE A 638 -45.21 8.17 19.74
CA PHE A 638 -45.58 9.55 20.16
C PHE A 638 -44.53 10.26 20.98
N ARG A 639 -43.46 9.55 21.40
CA ARG A 639 -42.40 10.12 22.28
C ARG A 639 -41.13 10.49 21.57
N HIS A 640 -40.91 9.99 20.35
CA HIS A 640 -39.69 10.26 19.55
C HIS A 640 -40.01 11.03 18.26
N LYS A 641 -38.99 11.66 17.67
CA LYS A 641 -39.07 12.40 16.40
C LYS A 641 -38.51 11.54 15.26
N GLY A 642 -39.19 10.46 14.91
CA GLY A 642 -38.88 9.59 13.78
C GLY A 642 -37.83 8.50 14.04
N PHE A 643 -36.98 8.65 15.04
CA PHE A 643 -35.91 7.70 15.33
C PHE A 643 -35.93 7.26 16.79
N GLN A 644 -35.59 5.97 16.99
CA GLN A 644 -35.53 5.38 18.33
C GLN A 644 -34.19 4.69 18.56
N PRO A 645 -33.18 5.39 19.16
CA PRO A 645 -31.83 4.88 19.35
C PRO A 645 -31.77 3.54 20.07
N ASN A 646 -32.67 3.28 21.02
CA ASN A 646 -32.71 2.03 21.75
C ASN A 646 -33.06 0.81 20.87
N LEU A 647 -33.90 0.98 19.84
CA LEU A 647 -34.20 -0.08 18.87
C LEU A 647 -32.98 -0.38 18.00
N VAL A 648 -32.25 0.67 17.56
CA VAL A 648 -31.04 0.54 16.77
C VAL A 648 -29.96 -0.19 17.59
N LYS A 649 -29.74 0.23 18.82
CA LYS A 649 -28.76 -0.40 19.76
C LYS A 649 -29.07 -1.88 19.97
N ARG A 650 -30.37 -2.23 20.20
CA ARG A 650 -30.79 -3.62 20.37
C ARG A 650 -30.56 -4.43 19.09
N ALA A 651 -30.95 -3.90 17.94
CA ALA A 651 -30.73 -4.55 16.64
C ALA A 651 -29.25 -4.78 16.36
N MET A 652 -28.39 -3.80 16.66
CA MET A 652 -26.95 -3.89 16.52
C MET A 652 -26.38 -5.05 17.36
N SER A 653 -26.69 -5.12 18.67
CA SER A 653 -26.22 -6.19 19.54
C SER A 653 -26.65 -7.58 19.05
N MET A 654 -27.91 -7.74 18.62
CA MET A 654 -28.48 -9.01 18.15
C MET A 654 -27.89 -9.44 16.80
N ASN A 655 -27.63 -8.50 15.90
CA ASN A 655 -27.04 -8.76 14.59
C ASN A 655 -25.59 -9.19 14.70
N ILE A 656 -24.81 -8.56 15.58
CA ILE A 656 -23.41 -8.93 15.82
C ILE A 656 -23.32 -10.36 16.38
N GLN A 657 -24.17 -10.71 17.36
CA GLN A 657 -24.18 -12.07 17.90
C GLN A 657 -24.45 -13.13 16.84
N ARG A 658 -25.32 -12.83 15.86
CA ARG A 658 -25.70 -13.77 14.80
C ARG A 658 -24.77 -13.72 13.57
N GLY A 659 -23.80 -12.80 13.54
CA GLY A 659 -22.87 -12.61 12.42
C GLY A 659 -23.51 -12.09 11.13
N TRP A 660 -24.81 -11.72 11.16
CA TRP A 660 -25.54 -11.20 9.99
C TRP A 660 -26.76 -10.37 10.37
N PHE A 661 -27.27 -9.56 9.45
CA PHE A 661 -28.38 -8.64 9.69
C PHE A 661 -29.75 -9.36 9.68
N VAL A 662 -30.26 -9.67 10.85
CA VAL A 662 -31.59 -10.32 11.05
C VAL A 662 -32.61 -9.35 11.61
N TYR A 663 -32.20 -8.50 12.54
CA TYR A 663 -33.09 -7.60 13.29
C TYR A 663 -33.00 -6.18 12.76
N GLY A 664 -34.17 -5.58 12.52
CA GLY A 664 -34.34 -4.15 12.20
C GLY A 664 -34.76 -3.35 13.41
N GLY A 665 -34.40 -2.08 13.45
CA GLY A 665 -34.82 -1.10 14.46
C GLY A 665 -35.59 0.06 13.83
N SER A 666 -36.42 -0.20 12.82
CA SER A 666 -37.16 0.85 12.11
C SER A 666 -38.45 1.22 12.83
N THR A 667 -38.72 2.52 12.98
CA THR A 667 -39.96 3.10 13.52
C THR A 667 -41.09 3.08 12.49
N ILE A 668 -42.32 3.39 12.93
CA ILE A 668 -43.51 3.54 12.04
C ILE A 668 -43.23 4.60 10.97
N THR A 669 -42.64 5.76 11.30
CA THR A 669 -42.34 6.80 10.33
C THR A 669 -41.34 6.34 9.30
N GLN A 670 -40.27 5.61 9.70
CA GLN A 670 -39.32 5.02 8.79
C GLN A 670 -39.95 3.99 7.83
N GLN A 671 -40.87 3.17 8.35
CA GLN A 671 -41.61 2.22 7.53
C GLN A 671 -42.53 2.93 6.54
N LEU A 672 -43.21 3.99 6.96
CA LEU A 672 -44.06 4.81 6.09
C LEU A 672 -43.26 5.44 4.95
N VAL A 673 -42.20 6.13 5.28
CA VAL A 673 -41.29 6.74 4.27
C VAL A 673 -40.77 5.71 3.27
N LYS A 674 -40.32 4.56 3.78
CA LYS A 674 -39.87 3.45 2.93
C LYS A 674 -40.96 2.99 1.96
N ASN A 675 -42.20 2.84 2.42
CA ASN A 675 -43.29 2.39 1.58
C ASN A 675 -43.75 3.44 0.57
N LEU A 676 -43.72 4.73 0.94
CA LEU A 676 -44.22 5.80 0.06
C LEU A 676 -43.20 6.24 -1.01
N TYR A 677 -41.93 6.28 -0.68
CA TYR A 677 -40.93 6.98 -1.51
C TYR A 677 -39.72 6.14 -1.93
N LEU A 678 -39.40 5.04 -1.23
CA LEU A 678 -38.15 4.35 -1.38
C LEU A 678 -38.29 2.97 -2.03
N SER A 679 -37.22 2.52 -2.64
CA SER A 679 -37.07 1.16 -3.16
C SER A 679 -36.91 0.12 -2.03
N ARG A 680 -37.03 -1.16 -2.37
CA ARG A 680 -36.84 -2.27 -1.42
C ARG A 680 -35.40 -2.67 -1.19
N GLU A 681 -34.45 -1.98 -1.83
CA GLU A 681 -33.03 -2.25 -1.74
C GLU A 681 -32.47 -2.07 -0.34
N LYS A 682 -31.45 -2.85 -0.01
CA LYS A 682 -30.81 -2.82 1.31
C LYS A 682 -29.42 -2.16 1.22
N THR A 683 -29.40 -0.86 0.90
CA THR A 683 -28.18 -0.06 0.80
C THR A 683 -28.10 1.00 1.89
N LEU A 684 -26.88 1.45 2.22
CA LEU A 684 -26.66 2.58 3.14
C LEU A 684 -27.24 3.88 2.55
N GLY A 685 -27.05 4.10 1.24
CA GLY A 685 -27.58 5.28 0.55
C GLY A 685 -29.10 5.41 0.73
N ARG A 686 -29.86 4.36 0.41
CA ARG A 686 -31.30 4.33 0.66
C ARG A 686 -31.65 4.59 2.14
N LYS A 687 -30.80 4.12 3.09
CA LYS A 687 -31.06 4.37 4.53
C LYS A 687 -30.81 5.81 4.94
N LEU A 688 -29.87 6.49 4.30
CA LEU A 688 -29.65 7.95 4.44
C LEU A 688 -30.81 8.74 3.86
N GLU A 689 -31.28 8.39 2.64
CA GLU A 689 -32.50 8.98 2.06
C GLU A 689 -33.69 8.84 3.01
N GLU A 690 -33.89 7.64 3.54
CA GLU A 690 -34.95 7.38 4.52
C GLU A 690 -34.83 8.32 5.72
N ALA A 691 -33.64 8.47 6.28
CA ALA A 691 -33.43 9.31 7.45
C ALA A 691 -33.75 10.79 7.19
N ILE A 692 -33.32 11.34 6.07
CA ILE A 692 -33.59 12.74 5.71
C ILE A 692 -35.10 12.96 5.51
N ILE A 693 -35.78 12.07 4.80
CA ILE A 693 -37.20 12.19 4.53
C ILE A 693 -38.01 12.00 5.83
N VAL A 694 -37.60 11.06 6.71
CA VAL A 694 -38.22 10.85 8.03
C VAL A 694 -38.11 12.10 8.89
N TRP A 695 -36.92 12.67 8.99
CA TRP A 695 -36.69 13.91 9.75
C TRP A 695 -37.60 15.03 9.27
N GLN A 696 -37.74 15.24 7.97
CA GLN A 696 -38.60 16.28 7.41
C GLN A 696 -40.11 15.93 7.53
N MET A 697 -40.49 14.65 7.42
CA MET A 697 -41.88 14.21 7.60
C MET A 697 -42.34 14.48 9.03
N GLU A 698 -41.53 14.22 10.04
CA GLU A 698 -41.82 14.49 11.45
C GLU A 698 -41.90 15.99 11.80
N GLN A 699 -41.31 16.85 10.99
CA GLN A 699 -41.47 18.29 11.11
C GLN A 699 -42.67 18.84 10.35
N SER A 700 -43.12 18.13 9.33
CA SER A 700 -44.16 18.60 8.41
C SER A 700 -45.54 18.08 8.73
N LEU A 701 -45.68 16.95 9.44
CA LEU A 701 -46.91 16.24 9.69
C LEU A 701 -47.05 15.90 11.18
N GLU A 702 -48.26 16.03 11.69
CA GLU A 702 -48.58 15.57 13.06
C GLU A 702 -48.51 14.04 13.19
N LYS A 703 -48.21 13.55 14.38
CA LYS A 703 -48.05 12.13 14.66
C LYS A 703 -49.27 11.29 14.27
N GLU A 704 -50.48 11.81 14.55
CA GLU A 704 -51.75 11.19 14.21
C GLU A 704 -51.85 11.04 12.70
N LYS A 705 -51.43 12.05 11.92
CA LYS A 705 -51.43 12.01 10.46
C LYS A 705 -50.46 10.98 9.92
N ILE A 706 -49.26 10.88 10.52
CA ILE A 706 -48.28 9.87 10.12
C ILE A 706 -48.84 8.45 10.38
N LEU A 707 -49.47 8.21 11.53
CA LEU A 707 -50.09 6.93 11.86
C LEU A 707 -51.30 6.63 10.92
N GLU A 708 -52.09 7.63 10.60
CA GLU A 708 -53.20 7.53 9.63
C GLU A 708 -52.71 7.07 8.28
N LEU A 709 -51.66 7.75 7.76
CA LEU A 709 -51.05 7.39 6.46
C LEU A 709 -50.45 5.98 6.50
N TYR A 710 -49.76 5.64 7.59
CA TYR A 710 -49.19 4.32 7.78
C TYR A 710 -50.25 3.23 7.68
N LEU A 711 -51.32 3.33 8.46
CA LEU A 711 -52.42 2.34 8.49
C LEU A 711 -53.14 2.22 7.13
N ASN A 712 -53.15 3.29 6.34
CA ASN A 712 -53.81 3.31 5.04
C ASN A 712 -52.94 2.85 3.86
N CYS A 713 -51.63 2.78 4.00
CA CYS A 713 -50.77 2.48 2.84
C CYS A 713 -49.99 1.17 2.96
N ILE A 714 -49.81 0.61 4.16
CA ILE A 714 -48.96 -0.57 4.33
C ILE A 714 -49.63 -1.87 3.85
N GLU A 715 -48.79 -2.83 3.47
CA GLU A 715 -49.20 -4.19 3.07
C GLU A 715 -49.53 -5.03 4.32
N PHE A 716 -50.70 -5.63 4.36
CA PHE A 716 -51.21 -6.56 5.37
C PHE A 716 -51.35 -7.99 4.84
N GLY A 717 -51.25 -8.21 3.57
CA GLY A 717 -51.39 -9.48 2.88
C GLY A 717 -51.03 -9.33 1.41
N GLU A 718 -51.00 -10.41 0.68
CA GLU A 718 -50.79 -10.37 -0.78
C GLU A 718 -51.92 -9.53 -1.43
N HIS A 719 -51.51 -8.43 -2.09
CA HIS A 719 -52.38 -7.41 -2.71
C HIS A 719 -53.36 -6.72 -1.73
N VAL A 720 -53.17 -6.85 -0.41
CA VAL A 720 -54.00 -6.23 0.64
C VAL A 720 -53.23 -5.02 1.23
N TYR A 721 -53.59 -3.81 0.77
CA TYR A 721 -52.98 -2.55 1.20
C TYR A 721 -53.97 -1.68 1.95
N GLY A 722 -53.53 -1.24 3.15
CA GLY A 722 -54.33 -0.40 4.05
C GLY A 722 -55.30 -1.17 4.91
N ILE A 723 -55.69 -0.54 6.02
CA ILE A 723 -56.51 -1.15 7.09
C ILE A 723 -57.92 -1.48 6.61
N ARG A 724 -58.51 -0.68 5.71
CA ARG A 724 -59.84 -0.99 5.15
C ARG A 724 -59.82 -2.28 4.34
N ALA A 725 -58.79 -2.39 3.45
CA ALA A 725 -58.66 -3.61 2.66
C ALA A 725 -58.39 -4.82 3.54
N ALA A 726 -57.59 -4.65 4.62
CA ALA A 726 -57.30 -5.72 5.57
C ALA A 726 -58.58 -6.17 6.34
N ALA A 727 -59.38 -5.22 6.89
CA ALA A 727 -60.63 -5.53 7.58
C ALA A 727 -61.60 -6.28 6.66
N LYS A 728 -61.69 -5.85 5.40
CA LYS A 728 -62.56 -6.50 4.42
C LYS A 728 -62.06 -7.88 4.01
N ALA A 729 -60.75 -8.00 3.74
CA ALA A 729 -60.16 -9.24 3.25
C ALA A 729 -60.11 -10.34 4.30
N TYR A 730 -59.81 -9.99 5.55
CA TYR A 730 -59.70 -10.96 6.64
C TYR A 730 -61.02 -11.28 7.32
N PHE A 731 -61.88 -10.27 7.52
CA PHE A 731 -63.04 -10.41 8.36
C PHE A 731 -64.42 -10.03 7.73
N ASN A 732 -64.34 -9.57 6.46
CA ASN A 732 -65.50 -9.05 5.72
C ASN A 732 -66.25 -7.93 6.48
N LYS A 733 -65.49 -7.11 7.29
CA LYS A 733 -66.07 -6.05 8.16
C LYS A 733 -65.58 -4.65 7.68
N GLU A 734 -66.32 -3.63 8.10
CA GLU A 734 -65.85 -2.27 8.12
C GLU A 734 -64.82 -2.08 9.25
N VAL A 735 -63.90 -1.13 9.11
CA VAL A 735 -62.80 -0.93 10.09
C VAL A 735 -63.34 -0.62 11.50
N ARG A 736 -64.44 0.12 11.61
CA ARG A 736 -65.07 0.46 12.88
C ARG A 736 -65.71 -0.74 13.63
N GLU A 737 -65.87 -1.83 12.91
CA GLU A 737 -66.55 -3.06 13.44
C GLU A 737 -65.52 -4.11 13.90
N LEU A 738 -64.23 -3.80 13.77
CA LEU A 738 -63.16 -4.68 14.23
C LEU A 738 -63.20 -4.83 15.76
N THR A 739 -62.87 -5.98 16.25
CA THR A 739 -62.61 -6.26 17.67
C THR A 739 -61.16 -6.10 18.04
N PRO A 740 -60.76 -5.98 19.33
CA PRO A 740 -59.36 -5.95 19.75
C PRO A 740 -58.58 -7.15 19.25
N LEU A 741 -59.14 -8.35 19.24
CA LEU A 741 -58.52 -9.56 18.73
C LEU A 741 -58.24 -9.47 17.22
N GLU A 742 -59.18 -8.98 16.43
CA GLU A 742 -59.04 -8.82 14.99
C GLU A 742 -58.04 -7.73 14.65
N GLY A 743 -58.02 -6.64 15.42
CA GLY A 743 -56.98 -5.61 15.31
C GLY A 743 -55.59 -6.18 15.60
N ALA A 744 -55.42 -6.93 16.67
CA ALA A 744 -54.18 -7.62 17.00
C ALA A 744 -53.77 -8.62 15.91
N PHE A 745 -54.73 -9.36 15.33
CA PHE A 745 -54.47 -10.28 14.24
C PHE A 745 -53.93 -9.58 12.98
N ILE A 746 -54.61 -8.53 12.51
CA ILE A 746 -54.13 -7.76 11.36
C ILE A 746 -52.70 -7.26 11.60
N MET A 747 -52.41 -6.71 12.79
CA MET A 747 -51.06 -6.23 13.11
C MET A 747 -50.02 -7.36 13.27
N ALA A 748 -50.44 -8.55 13.69
CA ALA A 748 -49.58 -9.72 13.78
C ALA A 748 -49.03 -10.15 12.40
N THR A 749 -49.74 -9.87 11.30
CA THR A 749 -49.29 -10.21 9.94
C THR A 749 -48.08 -9.37 9.48
N LYS A 750 -47.85 -8.20 10.08
CA LYS A 750 -46.87 -7.19 9.64
C LYS A 750 -45.45 -7.68 9.34
N PRO A 751 -44.79 -8.53 10.12
CA PRO A 751 -43.41 -8.93 9.80
C PRO A 751 -43.27 -9.67 8.47
N LYS A 752 -44.31 -10.40 8.08
CA LYS A 752 -44.38 -11.21 6.85
C LYS A 752 -45.78 -11.23 6.29
N PRO A 753 -46.33 -10.13 5.72
CA PRO A 753 -47.74 -10.01 5.34
C PRO A 753 -48.20 -11.11 4.38
N ARG A 754 -47.41 -11.42 3.35
CA ARG A 754 -47.78 -12.48 2.38
C ARG A 754 -47.76 -13.88 3.01
N TYR A 755 -46.85 -14.14 3.94
CA TYR A 755 -46.82 -15.39 4.67
C TYR A 755 -48.03 -15.47 5.61
N GLY A 756 -48.38 -14.40 6.34
CA GLY A 756 -49.59 -14.30 7.13
C GLY A 756 -50.87 -14.54 6.32
N TRP A 757 -50.92 -13.94 5.14
CA TRP A 757 -52.05 -14.14 4.18
C TRP A 757 -52.14 -15.60 3.70
N SER A 758 -51.00 -16.25 3.38
CA SER A 758 -50.98 -17.67 2.98
C SER A 758 -51.49 -18.61 4.10
N ILE A 759 -51.07 -18.38 5.34
CA ILE A 759 -51.49 -19.13 6.50
C ILE A 759 -52.98 -18.92 6.76
N TYR A 760 -53.45 -17.67 6.71
CA TYR A 760 -54.87 -17.36 6.81
C TYR A 760 -55.74 -18.12 5.78
N LYS A 761 -55.34 -18.12 4.52
CA LYS A 761 -56.04 -18.85 3.45
C LYS A 761 -56.07 -20.37 3.70
N LYS A 762 -55.02 -20.93 4.34
CA LYS A 762 -54.94 -22.36 4.69
C LYS A 762 -55.82 -22.72 5.90
N GLY A 763 -56.22 -21.69 6.67
CA GLY A 763 -57.03 -21.89 7.84
C GLY A 763 -56.30 -22.46 9.05
N GLU A 764 -54.96 -22.45 9.06
CA GLU A 764 -54.16 -23.03 10.16
C GLU A 764 -53.17 -22.00 10.71
N PHE A 765 -53.30 -21.72 12.04
CA PHE A 765 -52.37 -20.85 12.74
C PHE A 765 -51.44 -21.68 13.63
N ASN A 766 -50.17 -21.58 13.45
CA ASN A 766 -49.19 -22.23 14.31
C ASN A 766 -48.99 -21.47 15.64
N GLN A 767 -48.37 -22.12 16.61
CA GLN A 767 -48.13 -21.60 17.96
C GLN A 767 -47.39 -20.23 17.95
N TRP A 768 -46.55 -19.97 16.95
CA TRP A 768 -45.87 -18.68 16.81
C TRP A 768 -46.86 -17.53 16.60
N TRP A 769 -47.88 -17.73 15.78
CA TRP A 769 -48.94 -16.75 15.55
C TRP A 769 -49.76 -16.50 16.79
N VAL A 770 -50.16 -17.57 17.50
CA VAL A 770 -50.90 -17.49 18.75
C VAL A 770 -50.10 -16.69 19.77
N ASN A 771 -48.85 -17.03 20.02
CA ASN A 771 -47.99 -16.36 20.97
C ASN A 771 -47.76 -14.87 20.58
N ARG A 772 -47.68 -14.58 19.26
CA ARG A 772 -47.55 -13.21 18.79
C ARG A 772 -48.80 -12.36 19.05
N MET A 773 -49.97 -12.88 18.73
CA MET A 773 -51.23 -12.21 19.00
C MET A 773 -51.43 -11.97 20.50
N GLU A 774 -51.23 -13.01 21.32
CA GLU A 774 -51.26 -12.91 22.77
C GLU A 774 -50.27 -11.82 23.27
N GLY A 775 -49.04 -11.82 22.76
CA GLY A 775 -48.04 -10.80 23.10
C GLY A 775 -48.49 -9.37 22.73
N ILE A 776 -49.24 -9.18 21.63
CA ILE A 776 -49.79 -7.87 21.25
C ILE A 776 -50.87 -7.47 22.23
N LEU A 777 -51.87 -8.34 22.46
CA LEU A 777 -52.96 -8.10 23.41
C LEU A 777 -52.47 -7.85 24.83
N LYS A 778 -51.47 -8.62 25.31
CA LYS A 778 -50.88 -8.43 26.62
C LYS A 778 -50.18 -7.07 26.75
N ARG A 779 -49.46 -6.59 25.71
CA ARG A 779 -48.92 -5.25 25.71
C ARG A 779 -50.00 -4.17 25.73
N MET A 780 -51.05 -4.34 24.94
CA MET A 780 -52.18 -3.42 24.93
C MET A 780 -52.86 -3.33 26.30
N TRP A 781 -52.94 -4.43 27.07
CA TRP A 781 -53.44 -4.49 28.42
C TRP A 781 -52.44 -3.95 29.44
N GLN A 782 -51.30 -4.62 29.61
CA GLN A 782 -50.39 -4.41 30.75
C GLN A 782 -49.45 -3.21 30.59
N GLU A 783 -49.06 -2.86 29.38
CA GLU A 783 -48.05 -1.82 29.14
C GLU A 783 -48.65 -0.51 28.61
N MET A 784 -49.84 -0.57 27.97
CA MET A 784 -50.42 0.57 27.27
C MET A 784 -51.80 0.98 27.81
N ASP A 785 -52.43 0.18 28.65
CA ASP A 785 -53.77 0.41 29.24
C ASP A 785 -54.85 0.74 28.21
N VAL A 786 -54.85 0.02 27.09
CA VAL A 786 -55.72 0.22 25.93
C VAL A 786 -56.95 -0.66 25.99
N ILE A 787 -56.80 -1.87 26.50
CA ILE A 787 -57.83 -2.83 26.77
C ILE A 787 -57.80 -3.24 28.25
N ASP A 788 -58.99 -3.51 28.80
CA ASP A 788 -59.04 -3.97 30.17
C ASP A 788 -58.74 -5.47 30.31
N GLU A 789 -58.52 -5.93 31.49
CA GLU A 789 -58.19 -7.30 31.84
C GLU A 789 -59.30 -8.27 31.32
N ARG A 790 -60.55 -7.89 31.46
CA ARG A 790 -61.67 -8.66 30.96
C ARG A 790 -61.63 -8.88 29.47
N THR A 791 -61.38 -7.80 28.70
CA THR A 791 -61.22 -7.87 27.24
C THR A 791 -60.10 -8.78 26.84
N PHE A 792 -58.94 -8.73 27.58
CA PHE A 792 -57.81 -9.63 27.34
C PHE A 792 -58.26 -11.11 27.53
N TYR A 793 -58.83 -11.45 28.66
CA TYR A 793 -59.17 -12.83 28.93
C TYR A 793 -60.36 -13.34 28.06
N LEU A 794 -61.25 -12.49 27.58
CA LEU A 794 -62.28 -12.84 26.63
C LEU A 794 -61.70 -13.09 25.23
N ALA A 795 -60.65 -12.43 24.83
CA ALA A 795 -59.97 -12.61 23.55
C ALA A 795 -59.04 -13.84 23.53
N ALA A 796 -58.36 -14.15 24.64
CA ALA A 796 -57.32 -15.19 24.72
C ALA A 796 -57.83 -16.60 24.31
N PRO A 797 -59.04 -17.08 24.69
CA PRO A 797 -59.55 -18.39 24.28
C PRO A 797 -59.78 -18.54 22.79
N TYR A 798 -59.92 -17.42 22.05
CA TYR A 798 -60.15 -17.36 20.61
C TYR A 798 -58.94 -17.17 19.76
N LEU A 799 -57.75 -17.15 20.36
CA LEU A 799 -56.49 -17.00 19.64
C LEU A 799 -56.23 -18.06 18.59
N PRO A 800 -56.60 -19.35 18.76
CA PRO A 800 -56.50 -20.37 17.72
C PRO A 800 -57.71 -20.40 16.78
N LEU A 801 -58.35 -19.29 16.44
CA LEU A 801 -59.53 -19.23 15.56
C LEU A 801 -59.12 -19.46 14.11
N PHE A 802 -60.05 -20.16 13.39
CA PHE A 802 -60.05 -20.22 11.93
C PHE A 802 -61.12 -19.33 11.38
N TRP A 803 -60.81 -18.53 10.44
CA TRP A 803 -61.76 -17.74 9.65
C TRP A 803 -62.00 -18.45 8.33
N TYR A 804 -63.30 -18.61 8.00
CA TYR A 804 -63.69 -19.12 6.70
C TYR A 804 -64.25 -17.97 5.85
N PRO A 805 -63.46 -17.50 4.83
CA PRO A 805 -63.87 -16.34 4.05
C PRO A 805 -65.21 -16.55 3.30
N GLU A 806 -65.46 -17.80 2.93
CA GLU A 806 -66.65 -18.14 2.14
C GLU A 806 -67.97 -18.01 2.93
N THR A 807 -67.94 -18.23 4.22
CA THR A 807 -69.15 -18.20 5.08
C THR A 807 -69.23 -16.96 5.95
N GLY A 808 -68.11 -16.23 6.11
CA GLY A 808 -68.02 -15.10 7.05
C GLY A 808 -68.11 -15.51 8.53
N GLU A 809 -67.87 -16.79 8.84
CA GLU A 809 -67.98 -17.32 10.18
C GLU A 809 -66.61 -17.73 10.77
N TYR A 810 -66.50 -17.57 12.08
CA TYR A 810 -65.39 -18.15 12.84
C TYR A 810 -65.71 -19.61 13.14
N LYS A 811 -64.86 -20.55 12.64
CA LYS A 811 -64.98 -21.96 13.02
C LYS A 811 -63.80 -22.37 13.87
N ARG A 812 -64.08 -23.03 14.98
CA ARG A 812 -63.02 -23.70 15.76
C ARG A 812 -62.58 -24.97 15.05
N PRO A 813 -61.29 -25.21 14.90
CA PRO A 813 -60.79 -26.39 14.18
C PRO A 813 -61.02 -27.73 14.94
N TYR A 814 -61.35 -27.67 16.21
CA TYR A 814 -61.50 -28.82 17.08
C TYR A 814 -62.75 -28.65 17.93
N THR A 815 -63.43 -29.73 18.23
CA THR A 815 -64.31 -29.81 19.36
C THR A 815 -63.47 -29.37 20.58
N ALA A 816 -63.67 -28.10 20.98
CA ALA A 816 -62.94 -27.59 22.10
C ALA A 816 -63.30 -28.47 23.31
N PRO A 817 -62.27 -28.91 24.08
CA PRO A 817 -62.53 -29.18 25.47
C PRO A 817 -63.21 -27.95 26.00
N SER A 818 -64.29 -28.18 26.76
CA SER A 818 -65.07 -27.15 27.52
C SER A 818 -64.16 -25.96 27.86
N VAL A 819 -64.70 -24.73 27.65
CA VAL A 819 -64.04 -23.47 27.85
C VAL A 819 -62.96 -23.61 28.95
N VAL A 820 -61.73 -23.75 28.62
CA VAL A 820 -60.63 -23.74 29.61
C VAL A 820 -60.48 -22.28 29.96
N VAL A 821 -61.09 -21.86 31.06
CA VAL A 821 -60.79 -20.55 31.68
C VAL A 821 -59.28 -20.47 31.81
N PRO A 822 -58.65 -19.46 31.20
CA PRO A 822 -57.16 -19.32 31.23
C PRO A 822 -56.72 -19.38 32.71
N GLN A 823 -55.75 -20.20 33.05
CA GLN A 823 -55.15 -20.20 34.42
C GLN A 823 -54.75 -18.78 34.79
N GLY A 824 -55.36 -18.26 35.85
CA GLY A 824 -55.09 -16.89 36.34
C GLY A 824 -56.16 -15.87 35.96
N MET A 825 -57.25 -16.26 35.30
CA MET A 825 -58.40 -15.36 35.08
C MET A 825 -59.13 -15.19 36.42
N PRO A 826 -59.37 -13.94 36.88
CA PRO A 826 -60.17 -13.62 38.02
C PRO A 826 -61.61 -14.23 37.87
N ALA A 827 -62.12 -14.80 38.89
CA ALA A 827 -63.42 -15.51 38.83
C ALA A 827 -64.62 -14.64 38.37
N ASP A 828 -64.53 -13.34 38.61
CA ASP A 828 -65.54 -12.32 38.23
C ASP A 828 -65.45 -11.96 36.73
N LEU A 829 -64.46 -12.39 36.04
CA LEU A 829 -64.26 -12.18 34.61
C LEU A 829 -64.51 -13.41 33.74
N ALA A 830 -64.73 -14.54 34.36
CA ALA A 830 -65.06 -15.78 33.67
C ALA A 830 -66.40 -15.66 32.83
N PRO A 831 -66.43 -16.27 31.62
CA PRO A 831 -67.66 -16.30 30.86
C PRO A 831 -68.78 -16.95 31.71
N VAL A 832 -69.94 -16.32 31.83
CA VAL A 832 -71.09 -16.92 32.39
C VAL A 832 -71.60 -17.93 31.37
N ASP A 833 -71.75 -19.20 31.71
CA ASP A 833 -72.35 -20.21 30.84
C ASP A 833 -73.82 -19.76 30.63
N ASP A 834 -74.18 -19.31 29.44
CA ASP A 834 -75.56 -19.08 28.98
C ASP A 834 -76.23 -20.47 28.73
N ASP A 835 -76.31 -21.28 29.78
CA ASP A 835 -77.26 -22.40 29.82
C ASP A 835 -78.46 -22.00 30.67
N GLY A 836 -79.31 -21.29 29.99
CA GLY A 836 -80.64 -20.96 30.55
C GLY A 836 -81.60 -20.55 29.51
#